data_36230f1582cf2613424656f14ade2884
#
_entry.id   36230f1582cf2613424656f14ade2884
#
_cell.length_a   1.000
_cell.length_b   1.000
_cell.length_c   1.000
_cell.angle_alpha   90.00
_cell.angle_beta   90.00
_cell.angle_gamma   90.00
#
_symmetry.space_group_name_H-M   'P 1'
#
loop_
_entity.id
_entity.type
_entity.pdbx_description
1 polymer ?
#
loop_
_entity_poly.entity_id
_entity_poly.type
_entity_poly.pdbx_seq_one_letter_code
_entity_poly.pdbx_strand_id
1 'polypeptide(L)'
;MRPVTDLQRKVAPFQVISDYVPAGDQPAAIEEITRRINAGEQDVVLLGATGTGKSATTAWLIERLQRPTLVLAPNKTLAAQLANEFRELLPNNAVEYFVSYYDYYQPEAYVPQTDTFIEKDSSVNDEVERLRHSATNSLLTRRDVIVVATVSCIYGLGTPQEYIDRMIRLKVGDEIERNVLLRKFVDVQYKRNDMAFERGTFRVRGDTVEIIPMYEELAVRIEMFGDEIEKIMTLNPLTGEIVRDEEEIYIFPATHYAAGPETMKRAMGEIEDELQIQLNHFKKQGKLLEEQRLRMRTTFDLEMMQQLGFCSGIENYSRHLDGREPGSAPNCLLDYFPEDFLVVIDESHVTVPQIGAMFEGDSARKRTLVEHGFRLPSALDNRPLKWPEFLDRTGQTIYLSATPGKYEMAKVDGDVVEQVIRPTGLVDPQIVVKPIKGQIDDLLHEINIRAERNERVLVTTLTKKMSEDLTDYLQEKGVRVRYLHSEVDTLRRVELLRELRSGEYDVLIGINLLREGLDLPEVSLVAILDADKEGFLRSATSLIQTIGRAARNVSGEVHMYADNMTASMAKAIDETNRRRAKQVAYNLERGVDPQPLRKKISDITDLIAQESDDTDDIMASLKGKKSGSALPFASKSTDSMPRQELIALIGSLTEQMRSAADELAFELAGRLRDELKDLKRELRGMDEAGT
;
A
#
# COMPACT_ATOMS: atom_id res chain seq x y z
N MET A 1 20.46 1.99 14.22
CA MET A 1 21.35 1.02 14.92
C MET A 1 20.51 -0.21 15.21
N ARG A 2 20.95 -1.39 14.80
CA ARG A 2 20.18 -2.63 14.99
C ARG A 2 20.13 -2.99 16.47
N PRO A 3 19.01 -3.58 16.94
CA PRO A 3 18.84 -3.85 18.37
C PRO A 3 19.78 -4.95 18.87
N VAL A 4 20.28 -4.78 20.07
CA VAL A 4 20.99 -5.82 20.82
C VAL A 4 19.95 -6.55 21.66
N THR A 5 19.77 -7.85 21.42
CA THR A 5 18.74 -8.64 22.12
C THR A 5 19.22 -10.07 22.34
N ASP A 6 18.78 -10.69 23.42
CA ASP A 6 18.93 -12.11 23.72
C ASP A 6 17.76 -12.95 23.13
N LEU A 7 16.79 -12.31 22.49
CA LEU A 7 15.72 -12.98 21.76
C LEU A 7 16.30 -13.87 20.67
N GLN A 8 16.11 -15.17 20.83
CA GLN A 8 16.47 -16.11 19.77
C GLN A 8 15.36 -16.10 18.71
N ARG A 9 15.71 -15.59 17.52
CA ARG A 9 14.80 -15.65 16.37
C ARG A 9 14.54 -17.11 15.98
N LYS A 10 13.28 -17.47 15.87
CA LYS A 10 12.85 -18.78 15.35
C LYS A 10 13.41 -18.94 13.93
N VAL A 11 14.07 -20.04 13.67
CA VAL A 11 14.64 -20.38 12.36
C VAL A 11 13.79 -21.48 11.74
N ALA A 12 13.19 -21.18 10.59
CA ALA A 12 12.54 -22.17 9.72
C ALA A 12 13.09 -21.96 8.30
N PRO A 13 13.20 -23.02 7.50
CA PRO A 13 13.63 -22.87 6.10
C PRO A 13 12.53 -22.20 5.29
N PHE A 14 12.92 -21.34 4.35
CA PHE A 14 12.02 -20.94 3.28
C PHE A 14 11.81 -22.13 2.35
N GLN A 15 10.54 -22.48 2.11
CA GLN A 15 10.19 -23.58 1.23
C GLN A 15 8.99 -23.21 0.38
N VAL A 16 9.21 -23.18 -0.95
CA VAL A 16 8.15 -22.94 -1.92
C VAL A 16 7.29 -24.21 -2.06
N ILE A 17 5.99 -24.05 -1.87
CA ILE A 17 4.99 -25.10 -2.11
C ILE A 17 4.13 -24.64 -3.27
N SER A 18 4.28 -25.28 -4.42
CA SER A 18 3.57 -24.92 -5.64
C SER A 18 3.37 -26.13 -6.55
N ASP A 19 2.23 -26.16 -7.24
CA ASP A 19 1.98 -27.12 -8.34
C ASP A 19 2.81 -26.79 -9.59
N TYR A 20 3.45 -25.62 -9.62
CA TYR A 20 4.28 -25.16 -10.74
C TYR A 20 5.75 -25.37 -10.42
N VAL A 21 6.53 -25.65 -11.46
CA VAL A 21 7.99 -25.69 -11.42
C VAL A 21 8.55 -24.57 -12.29
N PRO A 22 9.77 -24.07 -11.99
CA PRO A 22 10.41 -23.07 -12.83
C PRO A 22 10.50 -23.50 -14.29
N ALA A 23 10.03 -22.64 -15.20
CA ALA A 23 10.00 -22.92 -16.64
C ALA A 23 10.35 -21.68 -17.48
N GLY A 24 10.55 -21.84 -18.76
CA GLY A 24 11.00 -20.76 -19.64
C GLY A 24 12.39 -20.27 -19.29
N ASP A 25 12.56 -18.98 -19.08
CA ASP A 25 13.83 -18.36 -18.66
C ASP A 25 14.04 -18.43 -17.12
N GLN A 26 13.03 -18.81 -16.33
CA GLN A 26 13.08 -18.78 -14.86
C GLN A 26 14.25 -19.62 -14.28
N PRO A 27 14.47 -20.88 -14.72
CA PRO A 27 15.58 -21.67 -14.17
C PRO A 27 16.94 -20.99 -14.33
N ALA A 28 17.23 -20.47 -15.53
CA ALA A 28 18.48 -19.79 -15.83
C ALA A 28 18.62 -18.47 -15.05
N ALA A 29 17.52 -17.71 -14.91
CA ALA A 29 17.50 -16.47 -14.14
C ALA A 29 17.75 -16.73 -12.65
N ILE A 30 17.09 -17.75 -12.06
CA ILE A 30 17.28 -18.14 -10.66
C ILE A 30 18.72 -18.55 -10.40
N GLU A 31 19.29 -19.40 -11.27
CA GLU A 31 20.66 -19.87 -11.14
C GLU A 31 21.68 -18.71 -11.23
N GLU A 32 21.54 -17.84 -12.23
CA GLU A 32 22.45 -16.74 -12.47
C GLU A 32 22.38 -15.69 -11.35
N ILE A 33 21.17 -15.29 -10.91
CA ILE A 33 21.03 -14.34 -9.81
C ILE A 33 21.57 -14.94 -8.51
N THR A 34 21.29 -16.22 -8.22
CA THR A 34 21.82 -16.90 -7.04
C THR A 34 23.34 -16.91 -7.07
N ARG A 35 23.95 -17.21 -8.22
CA ARG A 35 25.40 -17.20 -8.41
C ARG A 35 26.00 -15.82 -8.14
N ARG A 36 25.40 -14.75 -8.70
CA ARG A 36 25.87 -13.36 -8.53
C ARG A 36 25.79 -12.92 -7.07
N ILE A 37 24.65 -13.14 -6.42
CA ILE A 37 24.44 -12.80 -5.00
C ILE A 37 25.44 -13.56 -4.11
N ASN A 38 25.66 -14.86 -4.33
CA ASN A 38 26.63 -15.66 -3.57
C ASN A 38 28.07 -15.26 -3.87
N ALA A 39 28.34 -14.69 -5.03
CA ALA A 39 29.66 -14.12 -5.37
C ALA A 39 29.89 -12.75 -4.71
N GLY A 40 28.91 -12.17 -4.04
CA GLY A 40 29.03 -10.89 -3.32
C GLY A 40 28.67 -9.67 -4.16
N GLU A 41 28.08 -9.84 -5.36
CA GLU A 41 27.61 -8.71 -6.14
C GLU A 41 26.52 -7.96 -5.35
N GLN A 42 26.64 -6.63 -5.29
CA GLN A 42 25.75 -5.79 -4.48
C GLN A 42 24.43 -5.51 -5.20
N ASP A 43 24.46 -5.36 -6.50
CA ASP A 43 23.31 -4.96 -7.32
C ASP A 43 23.13 -5.95 -8.47
N VAL A 44 21.93 -6.50 -8.64
CA VAL A 44 21.58 -7.39 -9.76
C VAL A 44 20.26 -6.91 -10.38
N VAL A 45 20.19 -6.84 -11.69
CA VAL A 45 18.98 -6.43 -12.42
C VAL A 45 18.37 -7.63 -13.14
N LEU A 46 17.08 -7.92 -12.84
CA LEU A 46 16.26 -8.85 -13.61
C LEU A 46 15.38 -8.04 -14.59
N LEU A 47 15.73 -8.07 -15.86
CA LEU A 47 14.87 -7.58 -16.93
C LEU A 47 13.80 -8.62 -17.23
N GLY A 48 12.66 -8.49 -16.53
CA GLY A 48 11.56 -9.46 -16.61
C GLY A 48 10.37 -8.89 -17.34
N ALA A 49 10.01 -9.45 -18.51
CA ALA A 49 8.82 -9.04 -19.25
C ALA A 49 7.55 -9.25 -18.41
N THR A 50 6.48 -8.54 -18.76
CA THR A 50 5.18 -8.68 -18.08
C THR A 50 4.63 -10.11 -18.28
N GLY A 51 4.16 -10.75 -17.22
CA GLY A 51 3.57 -12.09 -17.28
C GLY A 51 4.58 -13.25 -17.34
N THR A 52 5.87 -13.02 -17.09
CA THR A 52 6.89 -14.08 -17.05
C THR A 52 7.01 -14.77 -15.69
N GLY A 53 6.21 -14.35 -14.69
CA GLY A 53 6.23 -14.94 -13.33
C GLY A 53 7.39 -14.43 -12.47
N LYS A 54 7.71 -13.13 -12.52
CA LYS A 54 8.74 -12.51 -11.67
C LYS A 54 8.56 -12.80 -10.18
N SER A 55 7.31 -12.76 -9.66
CA SER A 55 7.00 -13.05 -8.26
C SER A 55 7.38 -14.48 -7.88
N ALA A 56 7.02 -15.45 -8.72
CA ALA A 56 7.40 -16.85 -8.51
C ALA A 56 8.93 -17.03 -8.57
N THR A 57 9.60 -16.40 -9.54
CA THR A 57 11.07 -16.38 -9.61
C THR A 57 11.67 -15.84 -8.33
N THR A 58 11.11 -14.75 -7.78
CA THR A 58 11.55 -14.17 -6.52
C THR A 58 11.35 -15.12 -5.34
N ALA A 59 10.21 -15.85 -5.27
CA ALA A 59 9.97 -16.83 -4.23
C ALA A 59 11.02 -17.97 -4.26
N TRP A 60 11.35 -18.51 -5.43
CA TRP A 60 12.40 -19.51 -5.59
C TRP A 60 13.81 -18.95 -5.31
N LEU A 61 14.07 -17.67 -5.60
CA LEU A 61 15.32 -17.01 -5.20
C LEU A 61 15.45 -16.93 -3.67
N ILE A 62 14.37 -16.55 -2.98
CA ILE A 62 14.32 -16.49 -1.51
C ILE A 62 14.55 -17.88 -0.91
N GLU A 63 13.90 -18.91 -1.47
CA GLU A 63 14.14 -20.31 -1.09
C GLU A 63 15.59 -20.72 -1.28
N ARG A 64 16.22 -20.34 -2.39
CA ARG A 64 17.63 -20.65 -2.66
C ARG A 64 18.60 -19.92 -1.74
N LEU A 65 18.33 -18.65 -1.46
CA LEU A 65 19.22 -17.78 -0.68
C LEU A 65 19.01 -17.91 0.84
N GLN A 66 17.84 -18.38 1.30
CA GLN A 66 17.50 -18.58 2.72
C GLN A 66 17.74 -17.36 3.60
N ARG A 67 17.37 -16.16 3.12
CA ARG A 67 17.60 -14.89 3.80
C ARG A 67 16.29 -14.13 4.03
N PRO A 68 16.12 -13.47 5.20
CA PRO A 68 15.04 -12.52 5.39
C PRO A 68 15.03 -11.51 4.25
N THR A 69 13.86 -11.20 3.72
CA THR A 69 13.76 -10.41 2.49
C THR A 69 12.77 -9.26 2.63
N LEU A 70 13.20 -8.07 2.22
CA LEU A 70 12.33 -6.91 2.01
C LEU A 70 11.99 -6.82 0.52
N VAL A 71 10.69 -6.86 0.19
CA VAL A 71 10.20 -6.65 -1.17
C VAL A 71 9.51 -5.30 -1.24
N LEU A 72 10.03 -4.40 -2.05
CA LEU A 72 9.48 -3.04 -2.22
C LEU A 72 8.64 -2.95 -3.48
N ALA A 73 7.39 -2.50 -3.32
CA ALA A 73 6.44 -2.26 -4.41
C ALA A 73 6.07 -0.77 -4.52
N PRO A 74 5.75 -0.26 -5.72
CA PRO A 74 5.49 1.15 -5.95
C PRO A 74 4.16 1.66 -5.37
N ASN A 75 3.22 0.79 -5.07
CA ASN A 75 1.90 1.15 -4.52
C ASN A 75 1.30 0.04 -3.65
N LYS A 76 0.25 0.40 -2.87
CA LYS A 76 -0.42 -0.53 -1.94
C LYS A 76 -1.04 -1.74 -2.66
N THR A 77 -1.67 -1.53 -3.80
CA THR A 77 -2.36 -2.59 -4.56
C THR A 77 -1.39 -3.67 -5.04
N LEU A 78 -0.25 -3.25 -5.62
CA LEU A 78 0.77 -4.22 -6.05
C LEU A 78 1.44 -4.89 -4.85
N ALA A 79 1.68 -4.15 -3.76
CA ALA A 79 2.23 -4.74 -2.54
C ALA A 79 1.29 -5.81 -1.96
N ALA A 80 -0.03 -5.56 -1.91
CA ALA A 80 -1.01 -6.54 -1.46
C ALA A 80 -1.05 -7.78 -2.38
N GLN A 81 -1.05 -7.57 -3.69
CA GLN A 81 -0.98 -8.68 -4.66
C GLN A 81 0.26 -9.54 -4.44
N LEU A 82 1.45 -8.91 -4.32
CA LEU A 82 2.71 -9.63 -4.08
C LEU A 82 2.70 -10.38 -2.74
N ALA A 83 2.17 -9.76 -1.67
CA ALA A 83 2.05 -10.42 -0.37
C ALA A 83 1.19 -11.69 -0.46
N ASN A 84 0.06 -11.62 -1.15
CA ASN A 84 -0.80 -12.78 -1.36
C ASN A 84 -0.12 -13.86 -2.22
N GLU A 85 0.52 -13.48 -3.32
CA GLU A 85 1.28 -14.42 -4.15
C GLU A 85 2.39 -15.12 -3.34
N PHE A 86 3.11 -14.41 -2.46
CA PHE A 86 4.11 -15.01 -1.59
C PHE A 86 3.49 -15.89 -0.49
N ARG A 87 2.33 -15.54 0.08
CA ARG A 87 1.62 -16.39 1.05
C ARG A 87 1.18 -17.71 0.44
N GLU A 88 0.70 -17.67 -0.81
CA GLU A 88 0.35 -18.89 -1.55
C GLU A 88 1.58 -19.77 -1.84
N LEU A 89 2.71 -19.15 -2.23
CA LEU A 89 3.93 -19.88 -2.58
C LEU A 89 4.75 -20.34 -1.37
N LEU A 90 4.69 -19.62 -0.25
CA LEU A 90 5.47 -19.85 0.96
C LEU A 90 4.54 -19.92 2.21
N PRO A 91 3.57 -20.85 2.24
CA PRO A 91 2.50 -20.87 3.24
C PRO A 91 2.99 -21.16 4.67
N ASN A 92 4.18 -21.72 4.83
CA ASN A 92 4.76 -22.05 6.14
C ASN A 92 5.69 -20.97 6.69
N ASN A 93 5.92 -19.89 5.94
CA ASN A 93 6.83 -18.81 6.31
C ASN A 93 6.05 -17.52 6.64
N ALA A 94 6.68 -16.59 7.33
CA ALA A 94 6.06 -15.32 7.65
C ALA A 94 6.11 -14.39 6.45
N VAL A 95 4.96 -14.13 5.84
CA VAL A 95 4.81 -13.14 4.76
C VAL A 95 4.00 -11.98 5.30
N GLU A 96 4.67 -10.89 5.56
CA GLU A 96 4.16 -9.70 6.21
C GLU A 96 3.88 -8.58 5.19
N TYR A 97 2.94 -7.70 5.55
CA TYR A 97 2.53 -6.58 4.72
C TYR A 97 2.76 -5.26 5.47
N PHE A 98 3.54 -4.34 4.88
CA PHE A 98 3.91 -3.09 5.52
C PHE A 98 3.71 -1.90 4.59
N VAL A 99 2.55 -1.25 4.69
CA VAL A 99 2.19 -0.07 3.90
C VAL A 99 1.75 1.07 4.80
N SER A 100 1.39 2.22 4.24
CA SER A 100 0.78 3.30 5.01
C SER A 100 -0.58 2.85 5.56
N TYR A 101 -0.78 2.99 6.88
CA TYR A 101 -2.01 2.62 7.57
C TYR A 101 -3.14 3.65 7.43
N TYR A 102 -2.92 4.71 6.68
CA TYR A 102 -3.95 5.71 6.38
C TYR A 102 -4.72 5.33 5.12
N ASP A 103 -6.04 5.21 5.22
CA ASP A 103 -6.92 5.09 4.04
C ASP A 103 -7.05 6.46 3.37
N TYR A 104 -7.23 7.49 4.16
CA TYR A 104 -7.14 8.87 3.76
C TYR A 104 -6.04 9.58 4.57
N TYR A 105 -5.21 10.36 3.91
CA TYR A 105 -4.15 11.12 4.57
C TYR A 105 -3.99 12.50 3.96
N GLN A 106 -4.41 13.51 4.71
CA GLN A 106 -4.08 14.91 4.45
C GLN A 106 -2.99 15.33 5.42
N PRO A 107 -1.75 15.53 4.95
CA PRO A 107 -0.69 15.96 5.84
C PRO A 107 -0.93 17.38 6.34
N GLU A 108 -0.54 17.64 7.59
CA GLU A 108 -0.49 18.99 8.13
C GLU A 108 0.33 19.90 7.21
N ALA A 109 -0.22 21.03 6.83
CA ALA A 109 0.45 21.98 5.94
C ALA A 109 0.04 23.42 6.26
N TYR A 110 0.84 24.38 5.85
CA TYR A 110 0.51 25.80 5.93
C TYR A 110 0.77 26.48 4.59
N VAL A 111 -0.19 27.28 4.15
CA VAL A 111 -0.12 28.06 2.92
C VAL A 111 0.04 29.54 3.28
N PRO A 112 1.27 30.10 3.28
CA PRO A 112 1.51 31.46 3.75
C PRO A 112 0.76 32.54 2.95
N GLN A 113 0.52 32.32 1.65
CA GLN A 113 -0.15 33.28 0.77
C GLN A 113 -1.61 33.55 1.17
N THR A 114 -2.28 32.57 1.73
CA THR A 114 -3.69 32.64 2.13
C THR A 114 -3.88 32.60 3.66
N ASP A 115 -2.79 32.55 4.44
CA ASP A 115 -2.77 32.33 5.89
C ASP A 115 -3.67 31.13 6.29
N THR A 116 -3.60 30.06 5.50
CA THR A 116 -4.43 28.89 5.69
C THR A 116 -3.61 27.75 6.30
N PHE A 117 -3.98 27.37 7.52
CA PHE A 117 -3.46 26.15 8.15
C PHE A 117 -4.37 24.98 7.79
N ILE A 118 -3.77 23.96 7.21
CA ILE A 118 -4.42 22.68 6.92
C ILE A 118 -4.05 21.72 8.05
N GLU A 119 -5.03 21.37 8.85
CA GLU A 119 -4.83 20.41 9.93
C GLU A 119 -4.60 19.01 9.36
N LYS A 120 -3.81 18.19 10.08
CA LYS A 120 -3.65 16.78 9.74
C LYS A 120 -5.03 16.11 9.84
N ASP A 121 -5.51 15.58 8.74
CA ASP A 121 -6.71 14.76 8.70
C ASP A 121 -6.34 13.36 8.17
N SER A 122 -6.77 12.34 8.88
CA SER A 122 -6.43 10.96 8.51
C SER A 122 -7.45 9.99 9.09
N SER A 123 -7.88 9.05 8.26
CA SER A 123 -8.54 7.83 8.72
C SER A 123 -7.50 6.72 8.83
N VAL A 124 -7.44 6.10 9.99
CA VAL A 124 -6.55 4.97 10.26
C VAL A 124 -7.31 3.69 9.96
N ASN A 125 -6.68 2.79 9.22
CA ASN A 125 -7.17 1.44 9.02
C ASN A 125 -6.55 0.54 10.08
N ASP A 126 -7.37 0.09 11.03
CA ASP A 126 -6.94 -0.70 12.19
C ASP A 126 -6.31 -2.03 11.76
N GLU A 127 -6.75 -2.60 10.65
CA GLU A 127 -6.21 -3.85 10.14
C GLU A 127 -4.81 -3.65 9.53
N VAL A 128 -4.62 -2.57 8.77
CA VAL A 128 -3.29 -2.23 8.24
C VAL A 128 -2.33 -1.86 9.38
N GLU A 129 -2.82 -1.25 10.46
CA GLU A 129 -2.02 -0.98 11.67
C GLU A 129 -1.57 -2.29 12.32
N ARG A 130 -2.48 -3.27 12.48
CA ARG A 130 -2.15 -4.62 12.96
C ARG A 130 -1.05 -5.26 12.12
N LEU A 131 -1.19 -5.25 10.78
CA LEU A 131 -0.22 -5.84 9.86
C LEU A 131 1.16 -5.19 9.99
N ARG A 132 1.23 -3.89 10.26
CA ARG A 132 2.50 -3.20 10.52
C ARG A 132 3.15 -3.66 11.81
N HIS A 133 2.37 -3.82 12.89
CA HIS A 133 2.86 -4.38 14.15
C HIS A 133 3.27 -5.84 14.00
N SER A 134 2.51 -6.64 13.23
CA SER A 134 2.87 -8.02 12.89
C SER A 134 4.21 -8.09 12.18
N ALA A 135 4.45 -7.22 11.19
CA ALA A 135 5.71 -7.18 10.45
C ALA A 135 6.93 -6.88 11.37
N THR A 136 6.81 -5.89 12.25
CA THR A 136 7.90 -5.57 13.20
C THR A 136 8.12 -6.68 14.22
N ASN A 137 7.05 -7.31 14.72
CA ASN A 137 7.14 -8.46 15.61
C ASN A 137 7.84 -9.64 14.90
N SER A 138 7.39 -10.02 13.71
CA SER A 138 7.99 -11.13 12.95
C SER A 138 9.47 -10.91 12.67
N LEU A 139 9.89 -9.69 12.33
CA LEU A 139 11.29 -9.35 12.10
C LEU A 139 12.17 -9.51 13.36
N LEU A 140 11.60 -9.29 14.54
CA LEU A 140 12.31 -9.44 15.81
C LEU A 140 12.35 -10.88 16.33
N THR A 141 11.32 -11.68 16.00
CA THR A 141 11.12 -13.02 16.58
C THR A 141 11.46 -14.17 15.63
N ARG A 142 11.55 -13.91 14.31
CA ARG A 142 11.75 -14.95 13.27
C ARG A 142 12.87 -14.55 12.30
N ARG A 143 13.41 -15.57 11.60
CA ARG A 143 14.34 -15.35 10.49
C ARG A 143 13.72 -15.62 9.12
N ASP A 144 12.68 -16.43 9.06
CA ASP A 144 11.96 -16.81 7.85
C ASP A 144 10.87 -15.78 7.51
N VAL A 145 11.25 -14.51 7.36
CA VAL A 145 10.34 -13.39 7.17
C VAL A 145 10.54 -12.73 5.81
N ILE A 146 9.45 -12.57 5.09
CA ILE A 146 9.35 -11.73 3.89
C ILE A 146 8.43 -10.57 4.24
N VAL A 147 8.91 -9.35 4.13
CA VAL A 147 8.08 -8.16 4.28
C VAL A 147 7.85 -7.53 2.92
N VAL A 148 6.60 -7.49 2.48
CA VAL A 148 6.21 -6.75 1.27
C VAL A 148 5.75 -5.35 1.70
N ALA A 149 6.47 -4.35 1.22
CA ALA A 149 6.26 -2.97 1.66
C ALA A 149 6.18 -1.99 0.49
N THR A 150 5.60 -0.83 0.77
CA THR A 150 5.73 0.34 -0.10
C THR A 150 6.80 1.29 0.45
N VAL A 151 7.00 2.42 -0.19
CA VAL A 151 7.91 3.48 0.26
C VAL A 151 7.65 3.95 1.70
N SER A 152 6.51 3.59 2.31
CA SER A 152 6.24 3.87 3.73
C SER A 152 7.25 3.24 4.70
N CYS A 153 7.98 2.21 4.27
CA CYS A 153 9.01 1.53 5.06
C CYS A 153 10.24 2.41 5.40
N ILE A 154 10.48 3.49 4.64
CA ILE A 154 11.58 4.43 4.89
C ILE A 154 11.19 5.60 5.80
N TYR A 155 9.92 5.67 6.22
CA TYR A 155 9.46 6.68 7.18
C TYR A 155 9.79 6.28 8.61
N GLY A 156 9.89 7.30 9.48
CA GLY A 156 10.23 7.12 10.89
C GLY A 156 9.30 6.13 11.61
N LEU A 157 9.91 5.21 12.30
CA LEU A 157 9.33 4.35 13.34
C LEU A 157 10.08 4.61 14.65
N GLY A 158 9.53 4.13 15.76
CA GLY A 158 10.25 4.10 17.02
C GLY A 158 11.51 3.24 16.96
N THR A 159 12.40 3.44 17.91
CA THR A 159 13.66 2.70 18.02
C THR A 159 13.40 1.20 18.25
N PRO A 160 13.95 0.28 17.43
CA PRO A 160 13.78 -1.16 17.66
C PRO A 160 14.23 -1.60 19.06
N GLN A 161 15.27 -0.97 19.62
CA GLN A 161 15.78 -1.28 20.94
C GLN A 161 14.74 -0.99 22.04
N GLU A 162 14.13 0.21 22.05
CA GLU A 162 13.07 0.56 23.00
C GLU A 162 11.85 -0.37 22.85
N TYR A 163 11.53 -0.77 21.62
CA TYR A 163 10.41 -1.69 21.38
C TYR A 163 10.65 -3.08 21.97
N ILE A 164 11.89 -3.59 21.92
CA ILE A 164 12.31 -4.85 22.56
C ILE A 164 12.42 -4.70 24.08
N ASP A 165 13.10 -3.65 24.57
CA ASP A 165 13.37 -3.47 26.01
C ASP A 165 12.08 -3.31 26.81
N ARG A 166 10.98 -2.93 26.13
CA ARG A 166 9.66 -2.79 26.73
C ARG A 166 8.76 -4.00 26.58
N MET A 167 9.18 -4.97 25.79
CA MET A 167 8.46 -6.22 25.66
C MET A 167 8.24 -6.89 27.02
N ILE A 168 7.02 -7.34 27.26
CA ILE A 168 6.67 -8.09 28.46
C ILE A 168 6.81 -9.57 28.14
N ARG A 169 7.75 -10.23 28.81
CA ARG A 169 7.93 -11.68 28.76
C ARG A 169 7.17 -12.31 29.92
N LEU A 170 6.35 -13.30 29.63
CA LEU A 170 5.58 -14.06 30.62
C LEU A 170 5.76 -15.55 30.35
N LYS A 171 6.01 -16.30 31.42
CA LYS A 171 6.19 -17.73 31.36
C LYS A 171 5.33 -18.41 32.44
N VAL A 172 4.84 -19.60 32.16
CA VAL A 172 4.14 -20.43 33.14
C VAL A 172 5.10 -20.73 34.33
N GLY A 173 4.63 -20.50 35.55
CA GLY A 173 5.42 -20.59 36.78
C GLY A 173 6.13 -19.28 37.18
N ASP A 174 6.02 -18.19 36.41
CA ASP A 174 6.56 -16.89 36.84
C ASP A 174 5.74 -16.34 38.01
N GLU A 175 6.42 -15.77 39.00
CA GLU A 175 5.80 -15.04 40.11
C GLU A 175 5.73 -13.54 39.79
N ILE A 176 4.53 -13.00 39.62
CA ILE A 176 4.27 -11.59 39.39
C ILE A 176 2.95 -11.17 40.03
N GLU A 177 2.99 -10.15 40.88
CA GLU A 177 1.75 -9.57 41.42
C GLU A 177 0.84 -9.09 40.27
N ARG A 178 -0.45 -9.49 40.31
CA ARG A 178 -1.42 -9.13 39.24
C ARG A 178 -1.44 -7.62 38.97
N ASN A 179 -1.44 -6.78 39.99
CA ASN A 179 -1.47 -5.32 39.79
C ASN A 179 -0.20 -4.79 39.13
N VAL A 180 0.94 -5.43 39.33
CA VAL A 180 2.20 -5.11 38.65
C VAL A 180 2.11 -5.50 37.17
N LEU A 181 1.55 -6.68 36.87
CA LEU A 181 1.30 -7.09 35.47
C LEU A 181 0.40 -6.10 34.74
N LEU A 182 -0.72 -5.69 35.37
CA LEU A 182 -1.65 -4.73 34.76
C LEU A 182 -0.99 -3.37 34.54
N ARG A 183 -0.13 -2.90 35.45
CA ARG A 183 0.65 -1.67 35.22
C ARG A 183 1.61 -1.81 34.07
N LYS A 184 2.30 -2.94 33.92
CA LYS A 184 3.17 -3.19 32.75
C LYS A 184 2.40 -3.09 31.45
N PHE A 185 1.15 -3.59 31.35
CA PHE A 185 0.33 -3.44 30.15
C PHE A 185 -0.01 -1.98 29.84
N VAL A 186 -0.34 -1.18 30.87
CA VAL A 186 -0.57 0.26 30.70
C VAL A 186 0.71 0.98 30.27
N ASP A 187 1.86 0.63 30.86
CA ASP A 187 3.16 1.22 30.53
C ASP A 187 3.58 0.98 29.07
N VAL A 188 3.12 -0.13 28.47
CA VAL A 188 3.34 -0.44 27.05
C VAL A 188 2.13 -0.06 26.18
N GLN A 189 1.29 0.86 26.68
CA GLN A 189 0.20 1.54 25.99
C GLN A 189 -1.03 0.68 25.64
N TYR A 190 -1.24 -0.47 26.32
CA TYR A 190 -2.53 -1.16 26.29
C TYR A 190 -3.55 -0.49 27.20
N LYS A 191 -4.79 -0.47 26.77
CA LYS A 191 -5.89 0.15 27.52
C LYS A 191 -6.72 -0.91 28.23
N ARG A 192 -7.10 -0.66 29.50
CA ARG A 192 -8.06 -1.52 30.17
C ARG A 192 -9.46 -1.25 29.66
N ASN A 193 -10.13 -2.28 29.16
CA ASN A 193 -11.52 -2.20 28.75
C ASN A 193 -12.24 -3.53 29.07
N ASP A 194 -12.96 -3.53 30.17
CA ASP A 194 -13.68 -4.74 30.66
C ASP A 194 -15.02 -4.95 29.92
N MET A 195 -15.50 -3.95 29.12
CA MET A 195 -16.78 -3.97 28.43
C MET A 195 -16.63 -4.31 26.92
N ALA A 196 -15.74 -3.62 26.22
CA ALA A 196 -15.42 -3.87 24.82
C ALA A 196 -13.99 -4.44 24.74
N PHE A 197 -13.90 -5.73 24.39
CA PHE A 197 -12.63 -6.43 24.30
C PHE A 197 -12.15 -6.38 22.86
N GLU A 198 -11.34 -5.38 22.58
CA GLU A 198 -10.85 -5.03 21.25
C GLU A 198 -9.33 -5.12 21.23
N ARG A 199 -8.74 -5.07 20.03
CA ARG A 199 -7.29 -5.04 19.81
C ARG A 199 -6.64 -3.87 20.59
N GLY A 200 -5.49 -4.12 21.19
CA GLY A 200 -4.80 -3.12 22.01
C GLY A 200 -5.47 -2.89 23.37
N THR A 201 -6.41 -3.75 23.78
CA THR A 201 -7.03 -3.70 25.10
C THR A 201 -6.77 -4.96 25.92
N PHE A 202 -6.87 -4.80 27.23
CA PHE A 202 -6.89 -5.93 28.15
C PHE A 202 -8.08 -5.81 29.10
N ARG A 203 -8.56 -6.95 29.59
CA ARG A 203 -9.62 -7.04 30.60
C ARG A 203 -9.25 -7.98 31.74
N VAL A 204 -9.90 -7.82 32.86
CA VAL A 204 -9.62 -8.59 34.08
C VAL A 204 -10.91 -9.17 34.66
N ARG A 205 -10.93 -10.47 34.90
CA ARG A 205 -12.06 -11.18 35.51
C ARG A 205 -11.54 -12.12 36.64
N GLY A 206 -11.58 -11.67 37.88
CA GLY A 206 -11.01 -12.41 38.98
C GLY A 206 -9.49 -12.57 38.83
N ASP A 207 -9.00 -13.79 38.84
CA ASP A 207 -7.58 -14.12 38.65
C ASP A 207 -7.18 -14.36 37.20
N THR A 208 -8.10 -14.07 36.26
CA THR A 208 -7.86 -14.20 34.84
C THR A 208 -7.64 -12.82 34.20
N VAL A 209 -6.55 -12.68 33.49
CA VAL A 209 -6.22 -11.50 32.69
C VAL A 209 -6.23 -11.90 31.22
N GLU A 210 -6.95 -11.14 30.38
CA GLU A 210 -7.01 -11.36 28.93
C GLU A 210 -6.55 -10.11 28.20
N ILE A 211 -5.78 -10.29 27.12
CA ILE A 211 -5.25 -9.20 26.30
C ILE A 211 -5.33 -9.57 24.82
N ILE A 212 -5.70 -8.62 23.94
CA ILE A 212 -5.56 -8.78 22.50
C ILE A 212 -4.36 -7.92 22.05
N PRO A 213 -3.23 -8.57 21.69
CA PRO A 213 -2.06 -7.85 21.20
C PRO A 213 -2.35 -7.05 19.93
N MET A 214 -1.62 -5.93 19.71
CA MET A 214 -1.80 -5.11 18.49
C MET A 214 -1.49 -5.83 17.19
N TYR A 215 -0.64 -6.85 17.23
CA TYR A 215 -0.14 -7.60 16.08
C TYR A 215 -0.87 -8.92 15.83
N GLU A 216 -1.84 -9.30 16.68
CA GLU A 216 -2.55 -10.57 16.62
C GLU A 216 -4.07 -10.38 16.51
N GLU A 217 -4.75 -11.38 15.95
CA GLU A 217 -6.22 -11.47 15.95
C GLU A 217 -6.73 -12.27 17.17
N LEU A 218 -5.87 -13.13 17.70
CA LEU A 218 -6.19 -13.98 18.83
C LEU A 218 -5.90 -13.26 20.15
N ALA A 219 -6.70 -13.57 21.16
CA ALA A 219 -6.49 -13.11 22.51
C ALA A 219 -5.55 -14.05 23.28
N VAL A 220 -4.81 -13.49 24.21
CA VAL A 220 -4.03 -14.23 25.19
C VAL A 220 -4.76 -14.19 26.54
N ARG A 221 -5.01 -15.35 27.12
CA ARG A 221 -5.52 -15.50 28.47
C ARG A 221 -4.41 -15.97 29.40
N ILE A 222 -4.25 -15.28 30.52
CA ILE A 222 -3.30 -15.57 31.59
C ILE A 222 -4.12 -15.90 32.83
N GLU A 223 -4.05 -17.14 33.26
CA GLU A 223 -4.67 -17.58 34.54
C GLU A 223 -3.65 -17.55 35.64
N MET A 224 -4.01 -16.88 36.72
CA MET A 224 -3.13 -16.69 37.89
C MET A 224 -3.70 -17.41 39.10
N PHE A 225 -2.80 -17.96 39.90
CA PHE A 225 -3.13 -18.45 41.23
C PHE A 225 -2.33 -17.65 42.29
N GLY A 226 -2.97 -16.69 42.91
CA GLY A 226 -2.26 -15.67 43.69
C GLY A 226 -1.36 -14.81 42.80
N ASP A 227 -0.06 -14.87 43.01
CA ASP A 227 0.96 -14.15 42.25
C ASP A 227 1.69 -15.04 41.23
N GLU A 228 1.33 -16.32 41.12
CA GLU A 228 1.93 -17.25 40.15
C GLU A 228 1.09 -17.35 38.88
N ILE A 229 1.74 -17.34 37.72
CA ILE A 229 1.12 -17.62 36.42
C ILE A 229 0.95 -19.14 36.28
N GLU A 230 -0.29 -19.63 36.46
CA GLU A 230 -0.60 -21.06 36.36
C GLU A 230 -0.70 -21.54 34.91
N LYS A 231 -1.28 -20.71 34.03
CA LYS A 231 -1.52 -21.08 32.66
C LYS A 231 -1.56 -19.88 31.72
N ILE A 232 -1.04 -20.08 30.51
CA ILE A 232 -1.13 -19.11 29.41
C ILE A 232 -1.78 -19.81 28.22
N MET A 233 -2.81 -19.19 27.62
CA MET A 233 -3.57 -19.76 26.50
C MET A 233 -3.82 -18.71 25.45
N THR A 234 -3.75 -19.13 24.19
CA THR A 234 -4.22 -18.35 23.05
C THR A 234 -5.63 -18.80 22.69
N LEU A 235 -6.55 -17.85 22.53
CA LEU A 235 -7.97 -18.12 22.28
C LEU A 235 -8.59 -17.18 21.25
N ASN A 236 -9.66 -17.61 20.64
CA ASN A 236 -10.48 -16.77 19.78
C ASN A 236 -11.26 -15.77 20.64
N PRO A 237 -11.10 -14.45 20.45
CA PRO A 237 -11.74 -13.45 21.32
C PRO A 237 -13.27 -13.41 21.20
N LEU A 238 -13.85 -13.89 20.09
CA LEU A 238 -15.29 -13.91 19.85
C LEU A 238 -15.95 -15.14 20.45
N THR A 239 -15.38 -16.33 20.21
CA THR A 239 -15.96 -17.61 20.65
C THR A 239 -15.48 -18.03 22.04
N GLY A 240 -14.33 -17.54 22.48
CA GLY A 240 -13.64 -17.97 23.69
C GLY A 240 -13.00 -19.36 23.57
N GLU A 241 -12.97 -19.94 22.37
CA GLU A 241 -12.38 -21.23 22.09
C GLU A 241 -10.86 -21.18 22.23
N ILE A 242 -10.29 -22.12 23.02
CA ILE A 242 -8.84 -22.21 23.21
C ILE A 242 -8.23 -22.83 21.94
N VAL A 243 -7.32 -22.09 21.33
CA VAL A 243 -6.60 -22.52 20.13
C VAL A 243 -5.38 -23.35 20.51
N ARG A 244 -4.62 -22.90 21.54
CA ARG A 244 -3.44 -23.60 22.05
C ARG A 244 -3.07 -23.15 23.44
N ASP A 245 -2.34 -24.01 24.15
CA ASP A 245 -1.65 -23.68 25.41
C ASP A 245 -0.24 -23.18 25.07
N GLU A 246 0.25 -22.18 25.82
CA GLU A 246 1.57 -21.59 25.65
C GLU A 246 2.39 -21.77 26.93
N GLU A 247 3.65 -22.14 26.80
CA GLU A 247 4.58 -22.15 27.94
C GLU A 247 5.16 -20.78 28.24
N GLU A 248 5.34 -19.98 27.19
CA GLU A 248 5.93 -18.64 27.24
C GLU A 248 5.34 -17.75 26.15
N ILE A 249 5.13 -16.47 26.46
CA ILE A 249 4.66 -15.48 25.50
C ILE A 249 5.40 -14.16 25.65
N TYR A 250 5.52 -13.44 24.53
CA TYR A 250 6.08 -12.10 24.45
C TYR A 250 5.00 -11.12 24.03
N ILE A 251 4.77 -10.08 24.83
CA ILE A 251 3.79 -9.03 24.51
C ILE A 251 4.57 -7.76 24.22
N PHE A 252 4.54 -7.35 22.95
CA PHE A 252 5.19 -6.14 22.46
C PHE A 252 4.31 -4.91 22.70
N PRO A 253 4.89 -3.70 22.76
CA PRO A 253 4.13 -2.46 22.95
C PRO A 253 3.03 -2.26 21.92
N ALA A 254 1.92 -1.63 22.34
CA ALA A 254 0.81 -1.28 21.47
C ALA A 254 1.10 -0.11 20.51
N THR A 255 2.28 0.49 20.58
CA THR A 255 2.75 1.56 19.70
C THR A 255 4.23 1.39 19.39
N HIS A 256 4.64 1.78 18.20
CA HIS A 256 6.07 1.83 17.84
C HIS A 256 6.84 2.94 18.55
N TYR A 257 6.17 3.96 19.08
CA TYR A 257 6.75 5.08 19.84
C TYR A 257 6.63 4.88 21.35
N ALA A 258 6.82 3.66 21.83
CA ALA A 258 6.83 3.38 23.24
C ALA A 258 8.12 3.92 23.88
N ALA A 259 7.99 4.92 24.77
CA ALA A 259 9.11 5.47 25.53
C ALA A 259 8.95 5.18 27.02
N GLY A 260 10.07 4.89 27.69
CA GLY A 260 10.09 4.69 29.12
C GLY A 260 9.94 5.96 29.94
N PRO A 261 9.60 5.84 31.25
CA PRO A 261 9.48 7.01 32.12
C PRO A 261 10.74 7.88 32.12
N GLU A 262 11.91 7.27 32.14
CA GLU A 262 13.19 8.00 32.10
C GLU A 262 13.46 8.64 30.73
N THR A 263 13.24 7.89 29.67
CA THR A 263 13.34 8.38 28.27
C THR A 263 12.35 9.52 28.03
N MET A 264 11.10 9.37 28.48
CA MET A 264 10.07 10.40 28.38
C MET A 264 10.46 11.66 29.16
N LYS A 265 10.93 11.51 30.42
CA LYS A 265 11.36 12.65 31.24
C LYS A 265 12.53 13.41 30.58
N ARG A 266 13.52 12.69 30.06
CA ARG A 266 14.65 13.29 29.35
C ARG A 266 14.15 14.04 28.09
N ALA A 267 13.34 13.38 27.25
CA ALA A 267 12.82 13.95 26.02
C ALA A 267 11.98 15.21 26.28
N MET A 268 11.13 15.21 27.30
CA MET A 268 10.34 16.40 27.68
C MET A 268 11.24 17.57 28.09
N GLY A 269 12.32 17.33 28.84
CA GLY A 269 13.29 18.37 29.17
C GLY A 269 13.98 18.96 27.95
N GLU A 270 14.43 18.10 27.02
CA GLU A 270 15.05 18.51 25.77
C GLU A 270 14.07 19.30 24.86
N ILE A 271 12.78 18.89 24.80
CA ILE A 271 11.72 19.59 24.07
C ILE A 271 11.48 20.97 24.67
N GLU A 272 11.45 21.09 26.01
CA GLU A 272 11.26 22.38 26.68
C GLU A 272 12.44 23.32 26.40
N ASP A 273 13.68 22.83 26.46
CA ASP A 273 14.88 23.60 26.14
C ASP A 273 14.84 24.09 24.69
N GLU A 274 14.50 23.23 23.72
CA GLU A 274 14.36 23.60 22.31
C GLU A 274 13.25 24.65 22.12
N LEU A 275 12.12 24.48 22.81
CA LEU A 275 11.02 25.45 22.80
C LEU A 275 11.51 26.82 23.23
N GLN A 276 12.23 26.95 24.36
CA GLN A 276 12.72 28.23 24.85
C GLN A 276 13.68 28.89 23.87
N ILE A 277 14.56 28.12 23.24
CA ILE A 277 15.47 28.60 22.20
C ILE A 277 14.67 29.18 21.00
N GLN A 278 13.69 28.43 20.50
CA GLN A 278 12.90 28.84 19.34
C GLN A 278 11.98 30.02 19.62
N LEU A 279 11.38 30.10 20.81
CA LEU A 279 10.59 31.26 21.24
C LEU A 279 11.43 32.54 21.30
N ASN A 280 12.65 32.44 21.83
CA ASN A 280 13.59 33.58 21.83
C ASN A 280 14.03 33.99 20.43
N HIS A 281 14.17 33.01 19.52
CA HIS A 281 14.45 33.27 18.12
C HIS A 281 13.31 34.07 17.46
N PHE A 282 12.06 33.68 17.59
CA PHE A 282 10.90 34.40 17.07
C PHE A 282 10.73 35.77 17.67
N LYS A 283 10.93 35.92 18.98
CA LYS A 283 10.90 37.25 19.66
C LYS A 283 11.93 38.20 19.06
N LYS A 284 13.18 37.78 18.85
CA LYS A 284 14.24 38.59 18.22
C LYS A 284 13.90 39.01 16.80
N GLN A 285 13.11 38.23 16.08
CA GLN A 285 12.64 38.51 14.72
C GLN A 285 11.34 39.32 14.69
N GLY A 286 10.72 39.61 15.83
CA GLY A 286 9.42 40.29 15.90
C GLY A 286 8.22 39.42 15.48
N LYS A 287 8.38 38.11 15.36
CA LYS A 287 7.37 37.14 14.99
C LYS A 287 6.56 36.71 16.23
N LEU A 288 5.71 37.61 16.73
CA LEU A 288 4.96 37.36 17.96
C LEU A 288 3.84 36.33 17.80
N LEU A 289 3.24 36.26 16.64
CA LEU A 289 2.18 35.29 16.35
C LEU A 289 2.73 33.86 16.30
N GLU A 290 3.86 33.66 15.61
CA GLU A 290 4.55 32.40 15.52
C GLU A 290 5.06 31.93 16.90
N GLU A 291 5.56 32.87 17.72
CA GLU A 291 5.96 32.62 19.09
C GLU A 291 4.79 32.11 19.93
N GLN A 292 3.62 32.74 19.85
CA GLN A 292 2.45 32.36 20.60
C GLN A 292 1.91 30.99 20.16
N ARG A 293 1.81 30.77 18.84
CA ARG A 293 1.36 29.49 18.26
C ARG A 293 2.23 28.32 18.78
N LEU A 294 3.54 28.46 18.64
CA LEU A 294 4.49 27.42 19.03
C LEU A 294 4.43 27.15 20.54
N ARG A 295 4.36 28.19 21.36
CA ARG A 295 4.25 28.07 22.81
C ARG A 295 3.00 27.28 23.20
N MET A 296 1.83 27.69 22.71
CA MET A 296 0.56 27.05 23.05
C MET A 296 0.55 25.58 22.66
N ARG A 297 0.96 25.26 21.44
CA ARG A 297 0.96 23.88 20.93
C ARG A 297 1.92 22.99 21.72
N THR A 298 3.18 23.41 21.85
CA THR A 298 4.20 22.58 22.50
C THR A 298 3.94 22.40 23.99
N THR A 299 3.45 23.44 24.68
CA THR A 299 3.07 23.30 26.11
C THR A 299 1.95 22.29 26.28
N PHE A 300 0.90 22.33 25.43
CA PHE A 300 -0.18 21.37 25.45
C PHE A 300 0.33 19.93 25.19
N ASP A 301 1.20 19.75 24.18
CA ASP A 301 1.76 18.44 23.85
C ASP A 301 2.60 17.89 25.04
N LEU A 302 3.39 18.74 25.73
CA LEU A 302 4.14 18.36 26.93
C LEU A 302 3.24 17.95 28.11
N GLU A 303 2.13 18.66 28.33
CA GLU A 303 1.14 18.30 29.35
C GLU A 303 0.53 16.92 29.08
N MET A 304 0.17 16.65 27.81
CA MET A 304 -0.36 15.35 27.38
C MET A 304 0.67 14.22 27.56
N MET A 305 1.94 14.46 27.19
CA MET A 305 3.02 13.50 27.41
C MET A 305 3.22 13.20 28.89
N GLN A 306 3.14 14.22 29.75
CA GLN A 306 3.30 14.05 31.20
C GLN A 306 2.16 13.25 31.83
N GLN A 307 0.92 13.45 31.38
CA GLN A 307 -0.27 12.83 31.98
C GLN A 307 -0.57 11.45 31.43
N LEU A 308 -0.41 11.28 30.09
CA LEU A 308 -0.84 10.08 29.36
C LEU A 308 0.34 9.28 28.78
N GLY A 309 1.56 9.79 28.85
CA GLY A 309 2.71 9.19 28.17
C GLY A 309 2.66 9.29 26.65
N PHE A 310 1.73 10.08 26.09
CA PHE A 310 1.49 10.21 24.66
C PHE A 310 0.86 11.57 24.32
N CYS A 311 1.09 12.08 23.09
CA CYS A 311 0.36 13.21 22.52
C CYS A 311 0.07 12.98 21.04
N SER A 312 -0.94 13.67 20.51
CA SER A 312 -1.24 13.63 19.08
C SER A 312 -0.10 14.26 18.26
N GLY A 313 0.50 13.49 17.35
CA GLY A 313 1.67 13.93 16.59
C GLY A 313 2.99 13.74 17.34
N ILE A 314 3.05 12.80 18.28
CA ILE A 314 4.27 12.47 19.05
C ILE A 314 5.47 12.17 18.15
N GLU A 315 5.24 11.70 16.92
CA GLU A 315 6.27 11.45 15.93
C GLU A 315 7.09 12.71 15.59
N ASN A 316 6.53 13.91 15.74
CA ASN A 316 7.26 15.16 15.52
C ASN A 316 8.36 15.41 16.58
N TYR A 317 8.30 14.70 17.68
CA TYR A 317 9.29 14.73 18.77
C TYR A 317 10.20 13.50 18.77
N SER A 318 10.14 12.65 17.74
CA SER A 318 10.88 11.39 17.66
C SER A 318 12.39 11.55 17.85
N ARG A 319 12.99 12.67 17.41
CA ARG A 319 14.41 12.93 17.65
C ARG A 319 14.76 12.93 19.12
N HIS A 320 13.97 13.59 19.95
CA HIS A 320 14.16 13.66 21.39
C HIS A 320 13.85 12.32 22.08
N LEU A 321 12.78 11.66 21.64
CA LEU A 321 12.43 10.33 22.17
C LEU A 321 13.53 9.31 21.90
N ASP A 322 14.09 9.29 20.70
CA ASP A 322 15.17 8.40 20.31
C ASP A 322 16.56 8.84 20.82
N GLY A 323 16.70 10.06 21.37
CA GLY A 323 17.99 10.64 21.76
C GLY A 323 18.96 10.84 20.60
N ARG A 324 18.44 11.17 19.41
CA ARG A 324 19.25 11.34 18.18
C ARG A 324 19.80 12.74 18.06
N GLU A 325 20.98 12.85 17.43
CA GLU A 325 21.57 14.13 17.09
C GLU A 325 20.73 14.88 16.03
N PRO A 326 20.71 16.23 16.06
CA PRO A 326 20.03 17.01 15.04
C PRO A 326 20.48 16.66 13.61
N GLY A 327 19.51 16.50 12.70
CA GLY A 327 19.75 16.15 11.30
C GLY A 327 20.05 14.68 11.03
N SER A 328 20.15 13.83 12.04
CA SER A 328 20.35 12.39 11.89
C SER A 328 19.15 11.69 11.25
N ALA A 329 19.38 10.58 10.59
CA ALA A 329 18.33 9.77 10.02
C ALA A 329 17.44 9.12 11.09
N PRO A 330 16.11 9.06 10.92
CA PRO A 330 15.23 8.36 11.85
C PRO A 330 15.41 6.84 11.75
N ASN A 331 15.03 6.13 12.80
CA ASN A 331 14.83 4.69 12.72
C ASN A 331 13.60 4.40 11.85
N CYS A 332 13.66 3.33 11.06
CA CYS A 332 12.59 2.93 10.15
C CYS A 332 12.48 1.40 10.12
N LEU A 333 11.62 0.84 9.28
CA LEU A 333 11.44 -0.61 9.17
C LEU A 333 12.75 -1.36 8.88
N LEU A 334 13.66 -0.77 8.12
CA LEU A 334 14.93 -1.39 7.75
C LEU A 334 15.82 -1.68 8.98
N ASP A 335 15.67 -0.89 10.04
CA ASP A 335 16.44 -1.06 11.29
C ASP A 335 15.96 -2.27 12.13
N TYR A 336 14.78 -2.84 11.82
CA TYR A 336 14.25 -4.07 12.45
C TYR A 336 14.77 -5.34 11.79
N PHE A 337 15.28 -5.26 10.55
CA PHE A 337 15.84 -6.39 9.84
C PHE A 337 17.19 -6.85 10.41
N PRO A 338 17.54 -8.15 10.31
CA PRO A 338 18.89 -8.63 10.57
C PRO A 338 19.87 -8.09 9.50
N GLU A 339 21.18 -8.22 9.76
CA GLU A 339 22.20 -7.61 8.88
C GLU A 339 22.24 -8.17 7.46
N ASP A 340 21.93 -9.43 7.34
CA ASP A 340 22.07 -10.21 6.11
C ASP A 340 20.80 -10.25 5.27
N PHE A 341 19.83 -9.33 5.50
CA PHE A 341 18.60 -9.33 4.72
C PHE A 341 18.85 -8.97 3.25
N LEU A 342 18.00 -9.50 2.39
CA LEU A 342 17.96 -9.23 0.96
C LEU A 342 16.94 -8.14 0.65
N VAL A 343 17.25 -7.26 -0.29
CA VAL A 343 16.30 -6.29 -0.82
C VAL A 343 15.90 -6.67 -2.24
N VAL A 344 14.61 -6.69 -2.50
CA VAL A 344 14.03 -6.86 -3.84
C VAL A 344 13.19 -5.63 -4.15
N ILE A 345 13.52 -4.90 -5.20
CA ILE A 345 12.78 -3.71 -5.62
C ILE A 345 11.98 -4.04 -6.86
N ASP A 346 10.67 -4.25 -6.67
CA ASP A 346 9.76 -4.52 -7.80
C ASP A 346 9.38 -3.23 -8.51
N GLU A 347 9.17 -3.34 -9.83
CA GLU A 347 8.97 -2.21 -10.74
C GLU A 347 9.97 -1.07 -10.46
N SER A 348 11.25 -1.43 -10.43
CA SER A 348 12.35 -0.57 -9.96
C SER A 348 12.42 0.78 -10.67
N HIS A 349 12.04 0.84 -11.95
CA HIS A 349 11.96 2.07 -12.74
C HIS A 349 11.01 3.13 -12.15
N VAL A 350 10.08 2.73 -11.27
CA VAL A 350 9.17 3.61 -10.52
C VAL A 350 9.58 3.71 -9.06
N THR A 351 9.85 2.57 -8.42
CA THR A 351 10.10 2.49 -6.97
C THR A 351 11.39 3.21 -6.56
N VAL A 352 12.47 3.09 -7.34
CA VAL A 352 13.73 3.79 -7.06
C VAL A 352 13.58 5.32 -7.10
N PRO A 353 13.00 5.93 -8.14
CA PRO A 353 12.72 7.37 -8.13
C PRO A 353 11.78 7.82 -7.01
N GLN A 354 10.79 7.01 -6.62
CA GLN A 354 9.90 7.33 -5.48
C GLN A 354 10.68 7.44 -4.19
N ILE A 355 11.52 6.45 -3.86
CA ILE A 355 12.35 6.48 -2.65
C ILE A 355 13.22 7.73 -2.64
N GLY A 356 13.85 8.07 -3.77
CA GLY A 356 14.71 9.23 -3.90
C GLY A 356 14.00 10.58 -3.72
N ALA A 357 12.73 10.68 -4.11
CA ALA A 357 11.98 11.94 -4.10
C ALA A 357 11.25 12.23 -2.78
N MET A 358 11.02 11.22 -1.92
CA MET A 358 10.18 11.39 -0.71
C MET A 358 10.71 12.43 0.27
N PHE A 359 12.02 12.50 0.47
CA PHE A 359 12.63 13.44 1.42
C PHE A 359 12.36 14.90 1.08
N GLU A 360 12.51 15.30 -0.18
CA GLU A 360 12.39 16.71 -0.57
C GLU A 360 10.98 17.26 -0.37
N GLY A 361 9.95 16.47 -0.73
CA GLY A 361 8.55 16.86 -0.56
C GLY A 361 8.17 17.04 0.92
N ASP A 362 8.54 16.09 1.77
CA ASP A 362 8.26 16.16 3.21
C ASP A 362 9.04 17.32 3.88
N SER A 363 10.31 17.49 3.54
CA SER A 363 11.17 18.54 4.08
C SER A 363 10.68 19.94 3.74
N ALA A 364 10.25 20.19 2.50
CA ALA A 364 9.72 21.49 2.09
C ALA A 364 8.47 21.88 2.90
N ARG A 365 7.53 20.95 3.04
CA ARG A 365 6.31 21.15 3.83
C ARG A 365 6.60 21.45 5.29
N LYS A 366 7.47 20.66 5.93
CA LYS A 366 7.83 20.84 7.35
C LYS A 366 8.61 22.10 7.63
N ARG A 367 9.50 22.54 6.73
CA ARG A 367 10.19 23.84 6.86
C ARG A 367 9.18 24.97 7.00
N THR A 368 8.15 25.00 6.16
CA THR A 368 7.09 26.02 6.25
C THR A 368 6.37 25.98 7.60
N LEU A 369 6.06 24.79 8.13
CA LEU A 369 5.44 24.66 9.47
C LEU A 369 6.35 25.17 10.59
N VAL A 370 7.64 24.91 10.52
CA VAL A 370 8.63 25.40 11.51
C VAL A 370 8.82 26.92 11.41
N GLU A 371 8.96 27.46 10.21
CA GLU A 371 9.17 28.90 9.95
C GLU A 371 7.99 29.76 10.42
N HIS A 372 6.78 29.17 10.45
CA HIS A 372 5.54 29.86 10.86
C HIS A 372 5.02 29.43 12.25
N GLY A 373 5.86 28.79 13.06
CA GLY A 373 5.58 28.49 14.48
C GLY A 373 4.56 27.41 14.75
N PHE A 374 4.28 26.52 13.80
CA PHE A 374 3.38 25.37 14.00
C PHE A 374 4.11 24.15 14.60
N ARG A 375 5.41 24.01 14.34
CA ARG A 375 6.25 22.90 14.84
C ARG A 375 7.62 23.39 15.29
N LEU A 376 8.23 22.63 16.21
CA LEU A 376 9.63 22.82 16.59
C LEU A 376 10.58 22.42 15.45
N PRO A 377 11.81 22.95 15.41
CA PRO A 377 12.84 22.53 14.43
C PRO A 377 13.10 21.03 14.41
N SER A 378 13.01 20.35 15.57
CA SER A 378 13.16 18.89 15.67
C SER A 378 12.15 18.08 14.83
N ALA A 379 11.00 18.65 14.48
CA ALA A 379 10.03 18.02 13.59
C ALA A 379 10.59 17.75 12.18
N LEU A 380 11.64 18.48 11.76
CA LEU A 380 12.36 18.24 10.51
C LEU A 380 13.09 16.89 10.49
N ASP A 381 13.41 16.33 11.66
CA ASP A 381 14.12 15.06 11.80
C ASP A 381 13.19 13.84 11.88
N ASN A 382 11.88 14.07 11.96
CA ASN A 382 10.86 13.05 11.65
C ASN A 382 10.59 13.09 10.14
N ARG A 383 11.32 12.35 9.36
CA ARG A 383 11.34 12.43 7.90
C ARG A 383 11.59 11.06 7.28
N PRO A 384 11.28 10.87 6.00
CA PRO A 384 11.75 9.69 5.31
C PRO A 384 13.29 9.70 5.17
N LEU A 385 13.88 8.54 4.95
CA LEU A 385 15.29 8.42 4.65
C LEU A 385 15.62 9.18 3.35
N LYS A 386 16.81 9.78 3.32
CA LYS A 386 17.44 10.21 2.07
C LYS A 386 17.92 8.99 1.30
N TRP A 387 18.08 9.12 -0.03
CA TRP A 387 18.57 8.03 -0.87
C TRP A 387 19.91 7.44 -0.40
N PRO A 388 20.94 8.21 -0.05
CA PRO A 388 22.18 7.64 0.50
C PRO A 388 21.96 6.88 1.83
N GLU A 389 21.09 7.41 2.71
CA GLU A 389 20.77 6.77 4.00
C GLU A 389 20.01 5.45 3.82
N PHE A 390 19.21 5.33 2.76
CA PHE A 390 18.57 4.08 2.37
C PHE A 390 19.63 3.06 1.91
N LEU A 391 20.55 3.47 1.03
CA LEU A 391 21.63 2.60 0.56
C LEU A 391 22.55 2.14 1.69
N ASP A 392 22.84 2.99 2.68
CA ASP A 392 23.66 2.64 3.85
C ASP A 392 23.00 1.56 4.74
N ARG A 393 21.68 1.43 4.69
CA ARG A 393 20.92 0.44 5.46
C ARG A 393 20.61 -0.85 4.72
N THR A 394 20.65 -0.79 3.39
CA THR A 394 20.39 -1.94 2.51
C THR A 394 21.72 -2.62 2.14
N GLY A 395 21.65 -3.93 2.01
CA GLY A 395 22.76 -4.73 1.48
C GLY A 395 22.54 -5.04 -0.01
N GLN A 396 22.70 -6.33 -0.34
CA GLN A 396 22.49 -6.80 -1.70
C GLN A 396 21.06 -6.57 -2.17
N THR A 397 20.93 -6.03 -3.38
CA THR A 397 19.64 -5.59 -3.94
C THR A 397 19.40 -6.21 -5.31
N ILE A 398 18.21 -6.76 -5.50
CA ILE A 398 17.71 -7.27 -6.78
C ILE A 398 16.66 -6.29 -7.30
N TYR A 399 16.88 -5.73 -8.48
CA TYR A 399 15.95 -4.83 -9.16
C TYR A 399 15.14 -5.60 -10.20
N LEU A 400 13.82 -5.58 -10.06
CA LEU A 400 12.91 -6.24 -11.00
C LEU A 400 12.20 -5.20 -11.85
N SER A 401 12.28 -5.30 -13.16
CA SER A 401 11.50 -4.43 -14.06
C SER A 401 11.42 -5.00 -15.47
N ALA A 402 10.30 -4.72 -16.16
CA ALA A 402 10.23 -4.94 -17.60
C ALA A 402 10.95 -3.84 -18.40
N THR A 403 11.22 -2.70 -17.75
CA THR A 403 11.84 -1.50 -18.31
C THR A 403 12.76 -0.86 -17.28
N PRO A 404 13.91 -1.49 -16.90
CA PRO A 404 14.81 -0.95 -15.90
C PRO A 404 15.19 0.51 -16.18
N GLY A 405 15.28 1.31 -15.12
CA GLY A 405 15.62 2.73 -15.21
C GLY A 405 17.12 2.98 -15.41
N LYS A 406 17.50 4.23 -15.57
CA LYS A 406 18.88 4.63 -15.79
C LYS A 406 19.79 4.33 -14.59
N TYR A 407 19.22 4.44 -13.38
CA TYR A 407 19.97 4.23 -12.13
C TYR A 407 20.44 2.78 -12.01
N GLU A 408 19.51 1.83 -12.03
CA GLU A 408 19.81 0.42 -11.87
C GLU A 408 20.64 -0.13 -13.04
N MET A 409 20.40 0.35 -14.26
CA MET A 409 21.22 0.00 -15.42
C MET A 409 22.69 0.47 -15.29
N ALA A 410 22.89 1.66 -14.72
CA ALA A 410 24.23 2.17 -14.45
C ALA A 410 24.95 1.39 -13.33
N LYS A 411 24.21 0.82 -12.36
CA LYS A 411 24.76 0.02 -11.27
C LYS A 411 25.38 -1.30 -11.73
N VAL A 412 24.83 -1.86 -12.80
CA VAL A 412 25.27 -3.15 -13.36
C VAL A 412 25.96 -3.01 -14.71
N ASP A 413 26.37 -1.79 -15.09
CA ASP A 413 27.02 -1.48 -16.39
C ASP A 413 26.26 -2.08 -17.62
N GLY A 414 24.93 -2.16 -17.50
CA GLY A 414 24.05 -2.74 -18.50
C GLY A 414 24.00 -4.27 -18.53
N ASP A 415 24.70 -4.97 -17.66
CA ASP A 415 24.70 -6.43 -17.54
C ASP A 415 23.48 -6.92 -16.75
N VAL A 416 22.42 -7.29 -17.45
CA VAL A 416 21.14 -7.70 -16.87
C VAL A 416 20.91 -9.20 -17.04
N VAL A 417 20.19 -9.79 -16.09
CA VAL A 417 19.61 -11.12 -16.26
C VAL A 417 18.26 -10.98 -16.96
N GLU A 418 18.05 -11.67 -18.09
CA GLU A 418 16.79 -11.58 -18.85
C GLU A 418 15.82 -12.69 -18.45
N GLN A 419 14.56 -12.33 -18.29
CA GLN A 419 13.41 -13.24 -18.17
C GLN A 419 12.29 -12.78 -19.09
N VAL A 420 12.35 -13.21 -20.34
CA VAL A 420 11.44 -12.78 -21.43
C VAL A 420 10.41 -13.86 -21.74
N ILE A 421 10.80 -15.13 -21.66
CA ILE A 421 9.94 -16.25 -22.01
C ILE A 421 8.87 -16.48 -20.97
N ARG A 422 7.61 -16.45 -21.39
CA ARG A 422 6.44 -16.83 -20.56
C ARG A 422 6.25 -18.35 -20.60
N PRO A 423 6.22 -19.02 -19.45
CA PRO A 423 5.94 -20.47 -19.40
C PRO A 423 4.60 -20.87 -20.05
N THR A 424 3.62 -19.97 -20.03
CA THR A 424 2.29 -20.16 -20.66
C THR A 424 2.30 -20.15 -22.19
N GLY A 425 3.43 -19.80 -22.81
CA GLY A 425 3.54 -19.64 -24.27
C GLY A 425 2.92 -18.35 -24.83
N LEU A 426 2.33 -17.50 -23.99
CA LEU A 426 1.71 -16.24 -24.41
C LEU A 426 2.75 -15.32 -25.07
N VAL A 427 2.42 -14.83 -26.24
CA VAL A 427 3.28 -14.00 -27.08
C VAL A 427 2.96 -12.52 -26.84
N ASP A 428 3.95 -11.64 -26.91
CA ASP A 428 3.71 -10.19 -26.87
C ASP A 428 2.74 -9.76 -27.98
N PRO A 429 1.87 -8.75 -27.73
CA PRO A 429 0.81 -8.38 -28.66
C PRO A 429 1.37 -7.86 -29.99
N GLN A 430 0.59 -8.00 -31.04
CA GLN A 430 0.87 -7.35 -32.31
C GLN A 430 0.57 -5.85 -32.19
N ILE A 431 1.49 -5.02 -32.66
CA ILE A 431 1.31 -3.56 -32.68
C ILE A 431 0.93 -3.12 -34.07
N VAL A 432 -0.16 -2.36 -34.16
CA VAL A 432 -0.64 -1.76 -35.40
C VAL A 432 -0.63 -0.24 -35.26
N VAL A 433 0.08 0.45 -36.12
CA VAL A 433 0.08 1.91 -36.17
C VAL A 433 -0.97 2.37 -37.16
N LYS A 434 -1.91 3.20 -36.72
CA LYS A 434 -3.03 3.73 -37.48
C LYS A 434 -3.00 5.26 -37.51
N PRO A 435 -3.56 5.93 -38.52
CA PRO A 435 -3.58 7.39 -38.60
C PRO A 435 -4.48 8.01 -37.51
N ILE A 436 -4.15 9.23 -37.05
CA ILE A 436 -4.97 9.98 -36.10
C ILE A 436 -6.31 10.37 -36.71
N LYS A 437 -6.33 10.72 -37.99
CA LYS A 437 -7.58 11.08 -38.67
C LYS A 437 -8.55 9.90 -38.68
N GLY A 438 -9.72 10.07 -38.07
CA GLY A 438 -10.73 9.02 -37.92
C GLY A 438 -10.46 8.02 -36.79
N GLN A 439 -9.52 8.31 -35.88
CA GLN A 439 -9.15 7.42 -34.78
C GLN A 439 -10.35 7.02 -33.88
N ILE A 440 -11.32 7.91 -33.68
CA ILE A 440 -12.46 7.63 -32.79
C ILE A 440 -13.46 6.69 -33.47
N ASP A 441 -13.70 6.86 -34.80
CA ASP A 441 -14.60 5.98 -35.56
C ASP A 441 -14.00 4.57 -35.68
N ASP A 442 -12.69 4.48 -35.97
CA ASP A 442 -11.95 3.22 -35.99
C ASP A 442 -11.95 2.54 -34.59
N LEU A 443 -11.70 3.31 -33.53
CA LEU A 443 -11.75 2.80 -32.18
C LEU A 443 -13.15 2.24 -31.84
N LEU A 444 -14.22 2.95 -32.16
CA LEU A 444 -15.60 2.49 -31.93
C LEU A 444 -15.88 1.17 -32.67
N HIS A 445 -15.42 1.06 -33.92
CA HIS A 445 -15.54 -0.19 -34.71
C HIS A 445 -14.82 -1.36 -34.01
N GLU A 446 -13.58 -1.15 -33.58
CA GLU A 446 -12.79 -2.16 -32.90
C GLU A 446 -13.38 -2.56 -31.54
N ILE A 447 -13.93 -1.60 -30.79
CA ILE A 447 -14.63 -1.86 -29.54
C ILE A 447 -15.81 -2.79 -29.77
N ASN A 448 -16.65 -2.52 -30.77
CA ASN A 448 -17.82 -3.35 -31.07
C ASN A 448 -17.42 -4.79 -31.41
N ILE A 449 -16.36 -4.98 -32.20
CA ILE A 449 -15.84 -6.33 -32.54
C ILE A 449 -15.41 -7.08 -31.29
N ARG A 450 -14.75 -6.41 -30.34
CA ARG A 450 -14.28 -7.03 -29.08
C ARG A 450 -15.44 -7.31 -28.12
N ALA A 451 -16.38 -6.38 -28.01
CA ALA A 451 -17.59 -6.55 -27.17
C ALA A 451 -18.44 -7.75 -27.62
N GLU A 452 -18.62 -7.95 -28.95
CA GLU A 452 -19.31 -9.13 -29.51
C GLU A 452 -18.62 -10.45 -29.13
N ARG A 453 -17.30 -10.43 -28.93
CA ARG A 453 -16.49 -11.60 -28.51
C ARG A 453 -16.39 -11.72 -26.98
N ASN A 454 -17.08 -10.87 -26.23
CA ASN A 454 -16.97 -10.78 -24.77
C ASN A 454 -15.53 -10.51 -24.27
N GLU A 455 -14.77 -9.73 -25.05
CA GLU A 455 -13.42 -9.27 -24.73
C GLU A 455 -13.46 -7.82 -24.23
N ARG A 456 -12.38 -7.37 -23.58
CA ARG A 456 -12.31 -6.04 -22.96
C ARG A 456 -11.29 -5.17 -23.70
N VAL A 457 -11.51 -3.86 -23.63
CA VAL A 457 -10.68 -2.85 -24.30
C VAL A 457 -10.18 -1.82 -23.28
N LEU A 458 -8.89 -1.52 -23.32
CA LEU A 458 -8.29 -0.40 -22.60
C LEU A 458 -7.96 0.73 -23.57
N VAL A 459 -8.32 1.96 -23.22
CA VAL A 459 -8.04 3.15 -24.03
C VAL A 459 -7.24 4.15 -23.23
N THR A 460 -6.08 4.57 -23.72
CA THR A 460 -5.26 5.59 -23.06
C THR A 460 -5.33 6.92 -23.80
N THR A 461 -5.63 7.98 -23.03
CA THR A 461 -5.70 9.36 -23.49
C THR A 461 -4.57 10.22 -22.90
N LEU A 462 -4.49 11.48 -23.27
CA LEU A 462 -3.46 12.41 -22.76
C LEU A 462 -3.95 13.31 -21.63
N THR A 463 -5.26 13.57 -21.54
CA THR A 463 -5.83 14.49 -20.56
C THR A 463 -7.10 13.94 -19.93
N LYS A 464 -7.44 14.39 -18.71
CA LYS A 464 -8.67 14.07 -17.98
C LYS A 464 -9.89 14.43 -18.82
N LYS A 465 -9.93 15.65 -19.36
CA LYS A 465 -11.01 16.11 -20.23
C LYS A 465 -11.23 15.19 -21.44
N MET A 466 -10.14 14.79 -22.12
CA MET A 466 -10.25 13.86 -23.26
C MET A 466 -10.82 12.49 -22.85
N SER A 467 -10.49 12.00 -21.64
CA SER A 467 -11.06 10.75 -21.13
C SER A 467 -12.56 10.89 -20.88
N GLU A 468 -12.99 12.00 -20.29
CA GLU A 468 -14.39 12.31 -19.99
C GLU A 468 -15.20 12.48 -21.29
N ASP A 469 -14.75 13.36 -22.19
CA ASP A 469 -15.43 13.62 -23.48
C ASP A 469 -15.55 12.32 -24.32
N LEU A 470 -14.52 11.48 -24.33
CA LEU A 470 -14.56 10.21 -25.04
C LEU A 470 -15.50 9.20 -24.38
N THR A 471 -15.56 9.18 -23.06
CA THR A 471 -16.48 8.32 -22.31
C THR A 471 -17.92 8.68 -22.62
N ASP A 472 -18.27 9.96 -22.56
CA ASP A 472 -19.61 10.46 -22.85
C ASP A 472 -20.00 10.14 -24.32
N TYR A 473 -19.10 10.38 -25.26
CA TYR A 473 -19.33 10.05 -26.67
C TYR A 473 -19.59 8.55 -26.90
N LEU A 474 -18.78 7.67 -26.33
CA LEU A 474 -18.94 6.22 -26.48
C LEU A 474 -20.22 5.74 -25.79
N GLN A 475 -20.60 6.34 -24.66
CA GLN A 475 -21.86 6.03 -23.98
C GLN A 475 -23.08 6.43 -24.83
N GLU A 476 -23.07 7.61 -25.47
CA GLU A 476 -24.09 8.03 -26.43
C GLU A 476 -24.24 7.06 -27.62
N LYS A 477 -23.15 6.39 -27.98
CA LYS A 477 -23.14 5.33 -29.01
C LYS A 477 -23.56 3.95 -28.49
N GLY A 478 -23.96 3.84 -27.23
CA GLY A 478 -24.42 2.60 -26.60
C GLY A 478 -23.34 1.65 -26.12
N VAL A 479 -22.08 2.11 -26.05
CA VAL A 479 -20.95 1.32 -25.53
C VAL A 479 -21.00 1.32 -24.01
N ARG A 480 -20.82 0.17 -23.38
CA ARG A 480 -20.65 0.06 -21.91
C ARG A 480 -19.22 0.46 -21.56
N VAL A 481 -19.03 1.67 -21.05
CA VAL A 481 -17.74 2.30 -20.83
C VAL A 481 -17.66 2.95 -19.45
N ARG A 482 -16.47 2.94 -18.86
CA ARG A 482 -16.10 3.71 -17.66
C ARG A 482 -14.78 4.42 -17.91
N TYR A 483 -14.53 5.50 -17.15
CA TYR A 483 -13.21 6.14 -17.13
C TYR A 483 -12.57 6.06 -15.74
N LEU A 484 -11.24 6.13 -15.72
CA LEU A 484 -10.43 6.08 -14.51
C LEU A 484 -9.41 7.21 -14.52
N HIS A 485 -9.39 8.03 -13.47
CA HIS A 485 -8.41 9.10 -13.28
C HIS A 485 -7.68 8.98 -11.95
N SER A 486 -6.72 9.89 -11.70
CA SER A 486 -5.82 9.82 -10.53
C SER A 486 -6.49 10.10 -9.20
N GLU A 487 -7.67 10.72 -9.20
CA GLU A 487 -8.40 11.12 -7.99
C GLU A 487 -9.37 10.04 -7.50
N VAL A 488 -9.57 8.97 -8.29
CA VAL A 488 -10.34 7.80 -7.86
C VAL A 488 -9.59 7.09 -6.75
N ASP A 489 -10.27 6.90 -5.63
CA ASP A 489 -9.72 6.24 -4.46
C ASP A 489 -9.34 4.77 -4.75
N THR A 490 -8.51 4.17 -3.89
CA THR A 490 -7.93 2.84 -4.12
C THR A 490 -9.00 1.75 -4.15
N LEU A 491 -9.99 1.80 -3.26
CA LEU A 491 -11.05 0.80 -3.19
C LEU A 491 -11.91 0.86 -4.45
N ARG A 492 -12.38 2.05 -4.83
CA ARG A 492 -13.19 2.23 -6.05
C ARG A 492 -12.42 1.84 -7.32
N ARG A 493 -11.11 2.06 -7.34
CA ARG A 493 -10.26 1.59 -8.46
C ARG A 493 -10.29 0.07 -8.60
N VAL A 494 -10.20 -0.64 -7.48
CA VAL A 494 -10.25 -2.10 -7.45
C VAL A 494 -11.62 -2.61 -7.92
N GLU A 495 -12.72 -1.99 -7.46
CA GLU A 495 -14.07 -2.31 -7.90
C GLU A 495 -14.25 -2.12 -9.41
N LEU A 496 -13.80 -0.98 -9.97
CA LEU A 496 -13.86 -0.73 -11.42
C LEU A 496 -13.14 -1.80 -12.22
N LEU A 497 -11.99 -2.26 -11.75
CA LEU A 497 -11.25 -3.33 -12.44
C LEU A 497 -11.97 -4.67 -12.34
N ARG A 498 -12.61 -4.97 -11.21
CA ARG A 498 -13.45 -6.15 -11.03
C ARG A 498 -14.67 -6.10 -11.95
N GLU A 499 -15.37 -4.97 -12.02
CA GLU A 499 -16.50 -4.72 -12.92
C GLU A 499 -16.09 -4.92 -14.40
N LEU A 500 -14.89 -4.46 -14.80
CA LEU A 500 -14.35 -4.71 -16.15
C LEU A 500 -14.15 -6.21 -16.41
N ARG A 501 -13.54 -6.93 -15.48
CA ARG A 501 -13.28 -8.36 -15.59
C ARG A 501 -14.56 -9.18 -15.60
N SER A 502 -15.55 -8.85 -14.76
CA SER A 502 -16.87 -9.51 -14.73
C SER A 502 -17.72 -9.22 -15.98
N GLY A 503 -17.39 -8.15 -16.73
CA GLY A 503 -18.11 -7.79 -17.95
C GLY A 503 -19.31 -6.89 -17.71
N GLU A 504 -19.37 -6.19 -16.59
CA GLU A 504 -20.38 -5.16 -16.36
C GLU A 504 -20.23 -4.01 -17.37
N TYR A 505 -18.99 -3.77 -17.84
CA TYR A 505 -18.69 -2.90 -18.94
C TYR A 505 -17.54 -3.45 -19.81
N ASP A 506 -17.38 -2.94 -21.01
CA ASP A 506 -16.46 -3.48 -22.02
C ASP A 506 -15.19 -2.65 -22.17
N VAL A 507 -15.27 -1.36 -21.87
CA VAL A 507 -14.21 -0.38 -22.16
C VAL A 507 -13.84 0.41 -20.93
N LEU A 508 -12.55 0.45 -20.62
CA LEU A 508 -12.00 1.33 -19.60
C LEU A 508 -11.09 2.37 -20.24
N ILE A 509 -11.40 3.65 -20.01
CA ILE A 509 -10.65 4.79 -20.55
C ILE A 509 -9.87 5.46 -19.42
N GLY A 510 -8.67 5.97 -19.69
CA GLY A 510 -7.95 6.81 -18.73
C GLY A 510 -6.61 7.32 -19.23
N ILE A 511 -6.02 8.23 -18.45
CA ILE A 511 -4.76 8.89 -18.80
C ILE A 511 -3.58 7.96 -18.55
N ASN A 512 -3.53 7.38 -17.38
CA ASN A 512 -2.46 6.52 -16.91
C ASN A 512 -3.08 5.30 -16.21
N LEU A 513 -3.94 4.60 -16.97
CA LEU A 513 -4.68 3.42 -16.51
C LEU A 513 -3.81 2.35 -15.88
N LEU A 514 -2.51 2.43 -16.16
CA LEU A 514 -1.66 1.27 -16.20
C LEU A 514 -0.44 1.46 -15.34
N ARG A 515 -0.58 2.24 -14.26
CA ARG A 515 0.38 2.13 -13.18
C ARG A 515 0.34 0.68 -12.71
N GLU A 516 1.45 0.19 -12.37
CA GLU A 516 1.94 -1.13 -12.05
C GLU A 516 0.90 -2.01 -11.31
N GLY A 517 0.87 -3.29 -11.58
CA GLY A 517 0.11 -4.29 -10.82
C GLY A 517 -1.23 -4.77 -11.38
N LEU A 518 -1.66 -4.33 -12.58
CA LEU A 518 -2.92 -4.80 -13.16
C LEU A 518 -2.75 -6.07 -13.98
N ASP A 519 -3.48 -7.11 -13.61
CA ASP A 519 -3.58 -8.40 -14.30
C ASP A 519 -4.96 -8.55 -14.93
N LEU A 520 -5.09 -8.25 -16.21
CA LEU A 520 -6.36 -8.23 -16.94
C LEU A 520 -6.29 -9.16 -18.16
N PRO A 521 -6.40 -10.48 -17.98
CA PRO A 521 -6.31 -11.44 -19.09
C PRO A 521 -7.48 -11.33 -20.08
N GLU A 522 -8.58 -10.69 -19.71
CA GLU A 522 -9.75 -10.46 -20.54
C GLU A 522 -9.54 -9.34 -21.59
N VAL A 523 -8.49 -8.50 -21.42
CA VAL A 523 -8.18 -7.41 -22.31
C VAL A 523 -7.48 -7.92 -23.57
N SER A 524 -8.16 -7.83 -24.72
CA SER A 524 -7.62 -8.20 -26.03
C SER A 524 -7.14 -7.01 -26.86
N LEU A 525 -7.60 -5.79 -26.56
CA LEU A 525 -7.18 -4.59 -27.25
C LEU A 525 -6.74 -3.50 -26.29
N VAL A 526 -5.55 -2.94 -26.56
CA VAL A 526 -5.09 -1.70 -25.95
C VAL A 526 -4.98 -0.63 -27.03
N ALA A 527 -5.77 0.43 -26.92
CA ALA A 527 -5.76 1.56 -27.84
C ALA A 527 -5.00 2.74 -27.23
N ILE A 528 -4.01 3.25 -27.92
CA ILE A 528 -3.19 4.39 -27.51
C ILE A 528 -3.49 5.55 -28.44
N LEU A 529 -4.30 6.49 -27.99
CA LEU A 529 -4.65 7.69 -28.76
C LEU A 529 -3.50 8.69 -28.75
N ASP A 530 -3.32 9.41 -29.85
CA ASP A 530 -2.27 10.43 -29.99
C ASP A 530 -0.89 9.91 -29.54
N ALA A 531 -0.49 8.75 -30.04
CA ALA A 531 0.73 8.07 -29.61
C ALA A 531 2.02 8.82 -29.99
N ASP A 532 1.96 9.72 -30.98
CA ASP A 532 3.07 10.54 -31.45
C ASP A 532 3.26 11.86 -30.67
N LYS A 533 2.42 12.15 -29.68
CA LYS A 533 2.58 13.30 -28.80
C LYS A 533 3.63 13.01 -27.73
N GLU A 534 4.89 13.28 -28.04
CA GLU A 534 6.00 13.01 -27.12
C GLU A 534 5.79 13.69 -25.76
N GLY A 535 6.09 12.95 -24.68
CA GLY A 535 5.97 13.39 -23.30
C GLY A 535 6.09 12.21 -22.34
N PHE A 536 5.94 12.50 -21.06
CA PHE A 536 6.06 11.47 -20.01
C PHE A 536 5.13 10.26 -20.25
N LEU A 537 3.88 10.50 -20.64
CA LEU A 537 2.86 9.46 -20.90
C LEU A 537 3.09 8.68 -22.19
N ARG A 538 3.94 9.14 -23.08
CA ARG A 538 4.28 8.51 -24.37
C ARG A 538 5.79 8.26 -24.49
N SER A 539 6.51 8.20 -23.37
CA SER A 539 7.90 7.73 -23.32
C SER A 539 7.99 6.25 -23.71
N ALA A 540 9.13 5.81 -24.18
CA ALA A 540 9.35 4.40 -24.52
C ALA A 540 8.98 3.44 -23.36
N THR A 541 9.36 3.77 -22.14
CA THR A 541 9.00 3.02 -20.92
C THR A 541 7.49 2.94 -20.73
N SER A 542 6.78 4.08 -20.82
CA SER A 542 5.32 4.13 -20.67
C SER A 542 4.61 3.33 -21.77
N LEU A 543 5.08 3.42 -23.01
CA LEU A 543 4.52 2.65 -24.12
C LEU A 543 4.74 1.14 -23.93
N ILE A 544 5.94 0.68 -23.57
CA ILE A 544 6.22 -0.74 -23.32
C ILE A 544 5.34 -1.29 -22.19
N GLN A 545 5.17 -0.54 -21.12
CA GLN A 545 4.31 -0.93 -20.00
C GLN A 545 2.83 -1.03 -20.43
N THR A 546 2.37 -0.10 -21.23
CA THR A 546 1.00 -0.07 -21.79
C THR A 546 0.77 -1.24 -22.74
N ILE A 547 1.69 -1.49 -23.65
CA ILE A 547 1.67 -2.63 -24.60
C ILE A 547 1.59 -3.96 -23.82
N GLY A 548 2.37 -4.08 -22.76
CA GLY A 548 2.43 -5.29 -21.93
C GLY A 548 1.10 -5.69 -21.28
N ARG A 549 0.09 -4.81 -21.25
CA ARG A 549 -1.25 -5.14 -20.72
C ARG A 549 -2.03 -6.06 -21.64
N ALA A 550 -1.85 -5.97 -22.95
CA ALA A 550 -2.44 -6.90 -23.90
C ALA A 550 -1.67 -8.24 -24.01
N ALA A 551 -0.48 -8.35 -23.41
CA ALA A 551 0.37 -9.54 -23.52
C ALA A 551 -0.13 -10.76 -22.72
N ARG A 552 -1.23 -10.64 -22.01
CA ARG A 552 -1.86 -11.73 -21.23
C ARG A 552 -3.05 -12.38 -21.92
N ASN A 553 -3.43 -11.84 -23.05
CA ASN A 553 -4.48 -12.40 -23.92
C ASN A 553 -3.85 -13.05 -25.15
N VAL A 554 -4.36 -14.22 -25.53
CA VAL A 554 -3.89 -14.95 -26.74
C VAL A 554 -4.10 -14.12 -28.02
N SER A 555 -5.19 -13.37 -28.06
CA SER A 555 -5.57 -12.47 -29.17
C SER A 555 -5.16 -11.02 -28.94
N GLY A 556 -4.16 -10.78 -28.07
CA GLY A 556 -3.77 -9.44 -27.68
C GLY A 556 -3.24 -8.60 -28.83
N GLU A 557 -3.83 -7.43 -29.03
CA GLU A 557 -3.41 -6.41 -30.01
C GLU A 557 -3.25 -5.04 -29.37
N VAL A 558 -2.38 -4.22 -29.97
CA VAL A 558 -2.21 -2.82 -29.57
C VAL A 558 -2.35 -1.93 -30.79
N HIS A 559 -3.28 -0.99 -30.74
CA HIS A 559 -3.44 0.03 -31.79
C HIS A 559 -2.85 1.35 -31.29
N MET A 560 -1.83 1.85 -32.01
CA MET A 560 -1.25 3.15 -31.79
C MET A 560 -1.74 4.12 -32.86
N TYR A 561 -2.50 5.15 -32.46
CA TYR A 561 -2.94 6.18 -33.37
C TYR A 561 -1.90 7.29 -33.44
N ALA A 562 -1.23 7.40 -34.57
CA ALA A 562 -0.12 8.32 -34.79
C ALA A 562 0.03 8.66 -36.25
N ASP A 563 0.34 9.93 -36.55
CA ASP A 563 0.67 10.37 -37.91
C ASP A 563 2.18 10.31 -38.19
N ASN A 564 2.99 10.38 -37.10
CA ASN A 564 4.44 10.33 -37.19
C ASN A 564 5.02 9.26 -36.25
N MET A 565 6.06 8.56 -36.72
CA MET A 565 6.81 7.62 -35.91
C MET A 565 7.82 8.36 -35.04
N THR A 566 7.61 8.38 -33.72
CA THR A 566 8.56 8.98 -32.77
C THR A 566 9.66 8.00 -32.36
N ALA A 567 10.78 8.52 -31.80
CA ALA A 567 11.86 7.67 -31.31
C ALA A 567 11.39 6.76 -30.16
N SER A 568 10.49 7.25 -29.31
CA SER A 568 9.88 6.48 -28.21
C SER A 568 9.00 5.34 -28.73
N MET A 569 8.17 5.60 -29.75
CA MET A 569 7.36 4.57 -30.40
C MET A 569 8.24 3.51 -31.07
N ALA A 570 9.24 3.93 -31.88
CA ALA A 570 10.14 3.00 -32.56
C ALA A 570 10.81 2.06 -31.55
N LYS A 571 11.38 2.60 -30.46
CA LYS A 571 12.01 1.81 -29.42
C LYS A 571 11.03 0.81 -28.76
N ALA A 572 9.79 1.23 -28.49
CA ALA A 572 8.79 0.37 -27.85
C ALA A 572 8.34 -0.76 -28.79
N ILE A 573 8.16 -0.45 -30.08
CA ILE A 573 7.78 -1.42 -31.12
C ILE A 573 8.91 -2.44 -31.34
N ASP A 574 10.15 -1.98 -31.50
CA ASP A 574 11.32 -2.83 -31.70
C ASP A 574 11.52 -3.81 -30.56
N GLU A 575 11.45 -3.32 -29.29
CA GLU A 575 11.58 -4.18 -28.11
C GLU A 575 10.44 -5.19 -28.00
N THR A 576 9.21 -4.78 -28.28
CA THR A 576 8.06 -5.71 -28.28
C THR A 576 8.22 -6.78 -29.36
N ASN A 577 8.64 -6.41 -30.55
CA ASN A 577 8.88 -7.34 -31.64
C ASN A 577 10.04 -8.30 -31.33
N ARG A 578 11.11 -7.83 -30.69
CA ARG A 578 12.24 -8.67 -30.21
C ARG A 578 11.73 -9.75 -29.24
N ARG A 579 10.95 -9.34 -28.23
CA ARG A 579 10.37 -10.25 -27.24
C ARG A 579 9.41 -11.24 -27.90
N ARG A 580 8.56 -10.75 -28.80
CA ARG A 580 7.62 -11.57 -29.56
C ARG A 580 8.36 -12.65 -30.37
N ALA A 581 9.40 -12.30 -31.11
CA ALA A 581 10.20 -13.22 -31.92
C ALA A 581 10.85 -14.30 -31.04
N LYS A 582 11.43 -13.92 -29.88
CA LYS A 582 12.04 -14.84 -28.92
C LYS A 582 11.03 -15.85 -28.38
N GLN A 583 9.82 -15.38 -28.00
CA GLN A 583 8.74 -16.25 -27.51
C GLN A 583 8.23 -17.21 -28.59
N VAL A 584 8.01 -16.73 -29.80
CA VAL A 584 7.53 -17.57 -30.93
C VAL A 584 8.56 -18.66 -31.24
N ALA A 585 9.85 -18.32 -31.29
CA ALA A 585 10.92 -19.30 -31.50
C ALA A 585 10.93 -20.38 -30.41
N TYR A 586 10.81 -19.98 -29.13
CA TYR A 586 10.72 -20.91 -28.00
C TYR A 586 9.51 -21.83 -28.11
N ASN A 587 8.32 -21.27 -28.44
CA ASN A 587 7.08 -22.04 -28.57
C ASN A 587 7.20 -23.10 -29.66
N LEU A 588 7.80 -22.74 -30.81
CA LEU A 588 8.01 -23.66 -31.94
C LEU A 588 9.01 -24.77 -31.58
N GLU A 589 10.13 -24.42 -30.92
CA GLU A 589 11.15 -25.38 -30.50
C GLU A 589 10.64 -26.40 -29.48
N ARG A 590 9.81 -25.94 -28.54
CA ARG A 590 9.31 -26.75 -27.42
C ARG A 590 7.92 -27.33 -27.65
N GLY A 591 7.26 -26.99 -28.76
CA GLY A 591 5.87 -27.41 -29.02
C GLY A 591 4.87 -26.86 -28.00
N VAL A 592 5.12 -25.64 -27.49
CA VAL A 592 4.24 -24.99 -26.51
C VAL A 592 3.10 -24.28 -27.27
N ASP A 593 1.85 -24.64 -26.96
CA ASP A 593 0.66 -23.96 -27.45
C ASP A 593 0.26 -22.87 -26.46
N PRO A 594 0.10 -21.58 -26.88
CA PRO A 594 -0.26 -20.48 -25.99
C PRO A 594 -1.58 -20.77 -25.25
N GLN A 595 -1.53 -20.78 -23.93
CA GLN A 595 -2.69 -21.00 -23.09
C GLN A 595 -3.12 -19.72 -22.40
N PRO A 596 -4.43 -19.39 -22.39
CA PRO A 596 -4.90 -18.22 -21.66
C PRO A 596 -4.69 -18.40 -20.17
N LEU A 597 -4.20 -17.35 -19.50
CA LEU A 597 -4.12 -17.32 -18.04
C LEU A 597 -5.54 -17.33 -17.45
N ARG A 598 -5.90 -18.41 -16.76
CA ARG A 598 -7.14 -18.49 -15.99
C ARG A 598 -6.81 -18.20 -14.51
N LYS A 599 -6.79 -16.94 -14.12
CA LYS A 599 -6.80 -16.57 -12.69
C LYS A 599 -8.25 -16.51 -12.21
N LYS A 600 -8.55 -17.17 -11.09
CA LYS A 600 -9.81 -16.97 -10.38
C LYS A 600 -9.95 -15.45 -10.10
N ILE A 601 -11.18 -14.94 -10.23
CA ILE A 601 -11.54 -13.57 -9.85
C ILE A 601 -11.53 -13.40 -8.32
N SER A 602 -11.19 -14.48 -7.57
CA SER A 602 -11.00 -14.41 -6.11
C SER A 602 -9.79 -13.56 -5.79
N ASP A 603 -10.00 -12.34 -5.38
CA ASP A 603 -9.00 -11.32 -5.32
C ASP A 603 -8.87 -10.68 -3.94
N ILE A 604 -7.74 -10.01 -3.83
CA ILE A 604 -7.34 -9.02 -2.82
C ILE A 604 -8.51 -8.25 -2.18
N THR A 605 -9.56 -7.96 -2.96
CA THR A 605 -10.84 -7.42 -2.49
C THR A 605 -11.66 -8.39 -1.68
N ASP A 606 -11.59 -9.70 -1.97
CA ASP A 606 -12.34 -10.67 -1.19
C ASP A 606 -11.75 -10.83 0.23
N LEU A 607 -10.45 -10.59 0.41
CA LEU A 607 -9.85 -10.53 1.75
C LEU A 607 -10.17 -9.21 2.48
N ILE A 608 -10.10 -8.08 1.79
CA ILE A 608 -10.45 -6.77 2.38
C ILE A 608 -11.98 -6.63 2.51
N ALA A 609 -12.78 -7.21 1.62
CA ALA A 609 -14.24 -7.18 1.66
C ALA A 609 -14.83 -8.33 2.48
N GLN A 610 -14.24 -9.51 2.56
CA GLN A 610 -14.64 -10.56 3.50
C GLN A 610 -14.38 -10.13 4.95
N GLU A 611 -13.31 -9.41 5.21
CA GLU A 611 -13.03 -8.81 6.52
C GLU A 611 -14.02 -7.68 6.86
N SER A 612 -14.53 -6.91 5.86
CA SER A 612 -15.56 -5.88 6.08
C SER A 612 -16.98 -6.48 6.11
N ASP A 613 -17.31 -7.46 5.28
CA ASP A 613 -18.59 -8.14 5.25
C ASP A 613 -18.77 -9.06 6.46
N ASP A 614 -17.72 -9.76 6.91
CA ASP A 614 -17.72 -10.54 8.17
C ASP A 614 -17.93 -9.61 9.38
N THR A 615 -17.39 -8.40 9.37
CA THR A 615 -17.59 -7.42 10.42
C THR A 615 -19.01 -6.84 10.39
N ASP A 616 -19.59 -6.59 9.22
CA ASP A 616 -20.96 -6.10 9.07
C ASP A 616 -21.99 -7.19 9.32
N ASP A 617 -21.74 -8.44 8.94
CA ASP A 617 -22.61 -9.60 9.28
C ASP A 617 -22.56 -9.94 10.77
N ILE A 618 -21.41 -9.80 11.43
CA ILE A 618 -21.29 -9.92 12.88
C ILE A 618 -22.01 -8.78 13.60
N MET A 619 -21.90 -7.55 13.12
CA MET A 619 -22.64 -6.40 13.65
C MET A 619 -24.15 -6.50 13.41
N ALA A 620 -24.60 -7.07 12.27
CA ALA A 620 -26.00 -7.33 11.96
C ALA A 620 -26.58 -8.48 12.81
N SER A 621 -25.79 -9.50 13.13
CA SER A 621 -26.20 -10.62 14.00
C SER A 621 -26.34 -10.19 15.48
N LEU A 622 -25.58 -9.18 15.92
CA LEU A 622 -25.65 -8.61 17.27
C LEU A 622 -26.83 -7.62 17.45
N LYS A 623 -27.35 -7.05 16.36
CA LYS A 623 -28.53 -6.15 16.35
C LYS A 623 -29.80 -6.95 15.99
N GLY A 624 -30.17 -7.95 16.79
CA GLY A 624 -31.39 -8.76 16.69
C GLY A 624 -32.48 -8.27 15.74
N LYS A 625 -32.74 -9.07 14.72
CA LYS A 625 -33.95 -9.12 13.88
C LYS A 625 -34.91 -7.94 13.98
N LYS A 626 -34.81 -6.98 13.09
CA LYS A 626 -35.98 -6.30 12.52
C LYS A 626 -35.82 -6.25 11.00
N SER A 627 -36.70 -6.96 10.35
CA SER A 627 -36.87 -6.96 8.90
C SER A 627 -37.16 -5.56 8.40
N GLY A 628 -36.38 -5.09 7.44
CA GLY A 628 -36.65 -3.87 6.72
C GLY A 628 -35.77 -3.86 5.47
N SER A 629 -36.41 -3.99 4.31
CA SER A 629 -35.84 -4.07 2.97
C SER A 629 -34.57 -3.24 2.80
N ALA A 630 -33.47 -3.92 2.48
CA ALA A 630 -32.27 -3.30 2.00
C ALA A 630 -32.56 -2.55 0.69
N LEU A 631 -32.32 -1.25 0.68
CA LEU A 631 -32.32 -0.45 -0.53
C LEU A 631 -31.04 -0.76 -1.33
N PRO A 632 -31.11 -1.02 -2.65
CA PRO A 632 -30.00 -1.54 -3.45
C PRO A 632 -28.90 -0.53 -3.80
N PHE A 633 -28.83 0.65 -3.20
CA PHE A 633 -27.99 1.75 -3.71
C PHE A 633 -27.06 2.45 -2.71
N ALA A 634 -26.85 1.91 -1.51
CA ALA A 634 -26.09 2.58 -0.47
C ALA A 634 -24.60 2.24 -0.49
N SER A 635 -23.88 2.33 -1.60
CA SER A 635 -22.40 2.40 -1.61
C SER A 635 -21.76 2.42 -3.01
N LYS A 636 -22.37 3.01 -4.03
CA LYS A 636 -21.61 3.24 -5.27
C LYS A 636 -20.98 4.64 -5.20
N SER A 637 -19.64 4.70 -5.10
CA SER A 637 -18.93 5.95 -5.24
C SER A 637 -19.10 6.46 -6.69
N THR A 638 -19.31 7.73 -6.83
CA THR A 638 -19.70 8.38 -8.10
C THR A 638 -18.51 8.89 -8.89
N ASP A 639 -17.30 8.82 -8.32
CA ASP A 639 -16.07 9.43 -8.86
C ASP A 639 -15.63 8.97 -10.26
N SER A 640 -16.31 7.98 -10.84
CA SER A 640 -16.00 7.44 -12.17
C SER A 640 -17.22 7.32 -13.07
N MET A 641 -18.37 7.84 -12.62
CA MET A 641 -19.59 7.78 -13.41
C MET A 641 -19.56 8.77 -14.58
N PRO A 642 -20.02 8.37 -15.76
CA PRO A 642 -20.27 9.30 -16.86
C PRO A 642 -21.27 10.39 -16.41
N ARG A 643 -21.07 11.61 -16.92
CA ARG A 643 -21.90 12.78 -16.57
C ARG A 643 -23.41 12.53 -16.73
N GLN A 644 -23.82 11.80 -17.73
CA GLN A 644 -25.24 11.49 -17.98
C GLN A 644 -25.83 10.54 -16.93
N GLU A 645 -25.06 9.55 -16.47
CA GLU A 645 -25.47 8.65 -15.39
C GLU A 645 -25.57 9.39 -14.06
N LEU A 646 -24.65 10.32 -13.78
CA LEU A 646 -24.67 11.15 -12.59
C LEU A 646 -25.93 12.06 -12.56
N ILE A 647 -26.30 12.66 -13.70
CA ILE A 647 -27.53 13.46 -13.82
C ILE A 647 -28.77 12.57 -13.58
N ALA A 648 -28.81 11.37 -14.15
CA ALA A 648 -29.92 10.44 -13.95
C ALA A 648 -30.05 9.99 -12.49
N LEU A 649 -28.91 9.73 -11.83
CA LEU A 649 -28.85 9.37 -10.42
C LEU A 649 -29.35 10.51 -9.52
N ILE A 650 -28.91 11.75 -9.76
CA ILE A 650 -29.39 12.95 -9.06
C ILE A 650 -30.91 13.11 -9.22
N GLY A 651 -31.47 12.84 -10.42
CA GLY A 651 -32.90 12.85 -10.68
C GLY A 651 -33.64 11.82 -9.81
N SER A 652 -33.20 10.57 -9.83
CA SER A 652 -33.77 9.46 -9.08
C SER A 652 -33.72 9.69 -7.56
N LEU A 653 -32.58 10.11 -7.04
CA LEU A 653 -32.42 10.39 -5.60
C LEU A 653 -33.26 11.62 -5.16
N THR A 654 -33.47 12.59 -6.06
CA THR A 654 -34.34 13.74 -5.76
C THR A 654 -35.82 13.32 -5.61
N GLU A 655 -36.29 12.38 -6.43
CA GLU A 655 -37.63 11.81 -6.30
C GLU A 655 -37.77 10.99 -5.02
N GLN A 656 -36.77 10.14 -4.71
CA GLN A 656 -36.76 9.34 -3.48
C GLN A 656 -36.76 10.23 -2.22
N MET A 657 -35.96 11.30 -2.22
CA MET A 657 -35.93 12.27 -1.12
C MET A 657 -37.30 12.92 -0.89
N ARG A 658 -38.01 13.28 -1.97
CA ARG A 658 -39.33 13.85 -1.88
C ARG A 658 -40.35 12.83 -1.35
N SER A 659 -40.33 11.61 -1.88
CA SER A 659 -41.18 10.52 -1.39
C SER A 659 -40.98 10.25 0.10
N ALA A 660 -39.72 10.18 0.54
CA ALA A 660 -39.38 10.01 1.95
C ALA A 660 -39.84 11.17 2.83
N ALA A 661 -39.82 12.41 2.31
CA ALA A 661 -40.33 13.57 3.03
C ALA A 661 -41.85 13.55 3.13
N ASP A 662 -42.57 13.15 2.07
CA ASP A 662 -44.04 13.02 2.04
C ASP A 662 -44.52 11.89 2.98
N GLU A 663 -43.71 10.83 3.14
CA GLU A 663 -43.97 9.73 4.08
C GLU A 663 -43.52 10.04 5.53
N LEU A 664 -43.07 11.27 5.81
CA LEU A 664 -42.60 11.74 7.12
C LEU A 664 -41.33 11.00 7.63
N ALA A 665 -40.58 10.33 6.74
CA ALA A 665 -39.31 9.65 7.03
C ALA A 665 -38.14 10.66 7.00
N PHE A 666 -38.14 11.61 7.93
CA PHE A 666 -37.21 12.77 7.92
C PHE A 666 -35.74 12.41 8.02
N GLU A 667 -35.36 11.33 8.71
CA GLU A 667 -33.99 10.87 8.76
C GLU A 667 -33.50 10.36 7.40
N LEU A 668 -34.34 9.61 6.67
CA LEU A 668 -34.04 9.14 5.33
C LEU A 668 -33.96 10.30 4.34
N ALA A 669 -34.96 11.21 4.39
CA ALA A 669 -34.96 12.41 3.56
C ALA A 669 -33.71 13.29 3.82
N GLY A 670 -33.27 13.39 5.08
CA GLY A 670 -32.08 14.11 5.47
C GLY A 670 -30.80 13.51 4.86
N ARG A 671 -30.62 12.18 4.92
CA ARG A 671 -29.50 11.47 4.33
C ARG A 671 -29.46 11.62 2.80
N LEU A 672 -30.60 11.42 2.14
CA LEU A 672 -30.71 11.57 0.69
C LEU A 672 -30.44 13.03 0.24
N ARG A 673 -30.80 14.03 1.05
CA ARG A 673 -30.48 15.44 0.78
C ARG A 673 -28.95 15.68 0.84
N ASP A 674 -28.28 15.11 1.84
CA ASP A 674 -26.85 15.31 2.02
C ASP A 674 -26.08 14.61 0.91
N GLU A 675 -26.48 13.42 0.50
CA GLU A 675 -25.94 12.69 -0.66
C GLU A 675 -26.16 13.47 -1.98
N LEU A 676 -27.37 14.01 -2.20
CA LEU A 676 -27.66 14.87 -3.34
C LEU A 676 -26.79 16.14 -3.39
N LYS A 677 -26.42 16.67 -2.24
CA LYS A 677 -25.53 17.84 -2.16
C LYS A 677 -24.13 17.50 -2.65
N ASP A 678 -23.62 16.33 -2.29
CA ASP A 678 -22.31 15.88 -2.71
C ASP A 678 -22.28 15.54 -4.21
N LEU A 679 -23.26 14.80 -4.72
CA LEU A 679 -23.40 14.51 -6.15
C LEU A 679 -23.54 15.77 -7.02
N LYS A 680 -24.29 16.77 -6.57
CA LYS A 680 -24.38 18.07 -7.25
C LYS A 680 -23.08 18.86 -7.22
N ARG A 681 -22.26 18.69 -6.17
CA ARG A 681 -20.92 19.30 -6.11
C ARG A 681 -19.98 18.63 -7.14
N GLU A 682 -20.04 17.31 -7.23
CA GLU A 682 -19.28 16.53 -8.20
C GLU A 682 -19.68 16.90 -9.64
N LEU A 683 -20.97 16.97 -9.92
CA LEU A 683 -21.46 17.41 -11.24
C LEU A 683 -20.98 18.82 -11.61
N ARG A 684 -20.96 19.76 -10.65
CA ARG A 684 -20.40 21.11 -10.89
C ARG A 684 -18.88 21.05 -11.15
N GLY A 685 -18.14 20.21 -10.41
CA GLY A 685 -16.72 19.99 -10.66
C GLY A 685 -16.45 19.49 -12.07
N MET A 686 -17.30 18.60 -12.58
CA MET A 686 -17.25 18.13 -13.98
C MET A 686 -17.58 19.26 -14.99
N ASP A 687 -18.57 20.09 -14.69
CA ASP A 687 -18.96 21.23 -15.53
C ASP A 687 -17.87 22.32 -15.55
N GLU A 688 -17.22 22.61 -14.42
CA GLU A 688 -16.10 23.57 -14.31
C GLU A 688 -14.81 23.07 -14.97
N ALA A 689 -14.55 21.75 -14.95
CA ALA A 689 -13.44 21.15 -15.68
C ALA A 689 -13.69 21.10 -17.20
N GLY A 690 -14.91 21.25 -17.64
CA GLY A 690 -15.36 21.32 -19.05
C GLY A 690 -15.29 22.72 -19.68
N THR A 691 -15.08 23.78 -18.90
CA THR A 691 -14.82 25.15 -19.37
C THR A 691 -13.36 25.51 -19.33
#